data_cf8728affd9b543776a2a0d2e997450b
#
_entry.id   cf8728affd9b543776a2a0d2e997450b
#
_cell.length_a   1.000
_cell.length_b   1.000
_cell.length_c   1.000
_cell.angle_alpha   90.00
_cell.angle_beta   90.00
_cell.angle_gamma   90.00
#
_symmetry.space_group_name_H-M   'P 1'
#
loop_
_entity.id
_entity.type
_entity.pdbx_description
1 polymer ?
#
loop_
_entity_poly.entity_id
_entity_poly.type
_entity_poly.pdbx_seq_one_letter_code
_entity_poly.pdbx_strand_id
1 'polypeptide(L)'
;MNIQQLGRTVFLLALLGSGIAAAADAPVDPNWTGIGRDPGEQRFSPLKRIHDKNVKGLKLAWHADLHTFRGVEANPIVVDGVLYNVSAWSIATAYDATNGKVLWTYDPKVPVEWSRIACCGPVSRGLAYGDGKIVVGSLDGRLVALDAKTGKEIWSTQTFDKGQPLAITGAPRIADGNVIIGNAGGDLGARGYVSAYDLKTGKQAWKFYIVPGDPAKPDGVASDPVMPMAAKTWKGEWWKTGGGGNAWDGMVVDPAQHLVFIATGNGSPHPIAFRSPGGGDNLFLCSIVAIDARTGEYRWHFQEVPGEEWDYDCANGPILADIELDGQKRQVLLHSPKDGFFRVLDRTNGKLLSAAGYVPTTWASHVDMASGRPVVNPEAHLKEMPVLLTPGFGGGHNWNPMSYSPITGLAYIPAQEQYEVISRKADGEFKFVLGQSTNGQAIGNYPELRKELNAYAQNNEKGYLLAWDPVKQKEAFRVTYPLPGNGGTLVTAGNLLVQGTINKTLAIYRADNGQKLWEMPVQSVPAAAPMSYEVKGKQYIAVNAGWNSAIVAKLSTPEKPFSFAEARLLVFSLDGKDKLPPAPASSSIEPPPSEQQPIEAVKAGQVLYTEHCAICHGQNAVGGVKDLRYLSEDKHGQFFNIVLGGILKKGGMQSFADKVTKDQAAQIHSYVINRAQEDWQPDFMKPKRK
;
A
#
# COMPACT_ATOMS: atom_id res chain seq x y z
N MET A 1 -23.62 96.61 16.08
CA MET A 1 -25.09 96.70 16.30
C MET A 1 -25.71 95.35 15.87
N ASN A 2 -26.27 94.63 16.85
CA ASN A 2 -27.29 93.54 16.77
C ASN A 2 -26.87 92.21 16.17
N ILE A 3 -26.83 91.22 16.99
CA ILE A 3 -27.76 90.36 17.76
C ILE A 3 -28.00 89.05 17.04
N GLN A 4 -27.43 88.05 17.62
CA GLN A 4 -27.91 86.68 18.00
C GLN A 4 -28.98 86.03 17.13
N GLN A 5 -28.67 84.75 16.73
CA GLN A 5 -29.56 83.64 17.04
C GLN A 5 -28.79 82.27 17.11
N LEU A 6 -28.93 81.68 18.27
CA LEU A 6 -28.52 80.30 18.52
C LEU A 6 -29.45 79.28 17.82
N GLY A 7 -28.91 78.41 17.03
CA GLY A 7 -29.62 77.22 16.54
C GLY A 7 -29.05 76.00 17.22
N ARG A 8 -29.80 75.33 18.09
CA ARG A 8 -29.47 74.01 18.73
C ARG A 8 -29.64 72.91 17.68
N THR A 9 -28.52 72.31 17.31
CA THR A 9 -28.55 71.06 16.51
C THR A 9 -28.47 69.88 17.49
N VAL A 10 -29.56 69.10 17.53
CA VAL A 10 -29.64 67.82 18.26
C VAL A 10 -28.96 66.74 17.40
N PHE A 11 -27.81 66.18 17.87
CA PHE A 11 -27.24 65.02 17.28
C PHE A 11 -28.00 63.77 17.75
N LEU A 12 -28.74 63.10 16.84
CA LEU A 12 -29.23 61.73 17.02
C LEU A 12 -28.07 60.79 16.77
N LEU A 13 -27.54 60.12 17.80
CA LEU A 13 -26.72 59.01 17.68
C LEU A 13 -27.58 57.81 17.25
N ALA A 14 -27.53 57.45 15.96
CA ALA A 14 -28.02 56.16 15.49
C ALA A 14 -26.98 55.09 15.88
N LEU A 15 -27.26 54.27 16.88
CA LEU A 15 -26.54 53.00 17.18
C LEU A 15 -26.80 52.03 16.04
N LEU A 16 -25.88 51.97 15.07
CA LEU A 16 -25.77 50.86 14.12
C LEU A 16 -25.26 49.62 14.89
N GLY A 17 -26.19 48.81 15.33
CA GLY A 17 -25.90 47.45 15.79
C GLY A 17 -25.37 46.63 14.62
N SER A 18 -24.05 46.48 14.53
CA SER A 18 -23.41 45.52 13.65
C SER A 18 -23.72 44.10 14.16
N GLY A 19 -24.83 43.55 13.69
CA GLY A 19 -25.07 42.12 13.80
C GLY A 19 -23.94 41.37 13.08
N ILE A 20 -23.02 40.77 13.81
CA ILE A 20 -22.13 39.77 13.28
C ILE A 20 -23.05 38.60 12.91
N ALA A 21 -23.46 38.54 11.65
CA ALA A 21 -24.03 37.34 11.08
C ALA A 21 -22.90 36.28 11.16
N ALA A 22 -23.05 35.33 12.06
CA ALA A 22 -22.21 34.12 12.04
C ALA A 22 -22.34 33.55 10.63
N ALA A 23 -21.25 33.53 9.88
CA ALA A 23 -21.21 32.85 8.61
C ALA A 23 -21.68 31.41 8.86
N ALA A 24 -22.84 31.06 8.31
CA ALA A 24 -23.31 29.68 8.37
C ALA A 24 -22.20 28.81 7.77
N ASP A 25 -21.73 27.82 8.54
CA ASP A 25 -20.74 26.85 8.06
C ASP A 25 -21.20 26.35 6.69
N ALA A 26 -20.32 26.45 5.69
CA ALA A 26 -20.59 25.88 4.36
C ALA A 26 -21.01 24.41 4.49
N PRO A 27 -21.98 23.94 3.71
CA PRO A 27 -22.43 22.56 3.77
C PRO A 27 -21.23 21.63 3.62
N VAL A 28 -21.04 20.74 4.59
CA VAL A 28 -19.96 19.75 4.56
C VAL A 28 -20.30 18.73 3.47
N ASP A 29 -19.37 18.50 2.51
CA ASP A 29 -19.53 17.45 1.50
C ASP A 29 -19.67 16.07 2.17
N PRO A 30 -20.82 15.39 2.00
CA PRO A 30 -21.09 14.10 2.62
C PRO A 30 -20.39 12.94 1.92
N ASN A 31 -19.83 13.16 0.72
CA ASN A 31 -19.23 12.16 -0.14
C ASN A 31 -17.77 11.84 0.25
N TRP A 32 -17.30 10.73 -0.29
CA TRP A 32 -15.91 10.31 -0.29
C TRP A 32 -15.51 9.94 -1.72
N THR A 33 -15.21 10.94 -2.54
CA THR A 33 -15.14 10.82 -4.01
C THR A 33 -13.81 10.29 -4.56
N GLY A 34 -12.75 10.32 -3.78
CA GLY A 34 -11.43 9.78 -4.12
C GLY A 34 -10.91 8.85 -3.03
N ILE A 35 -9.89 8.05 -3.30
CA ILE A 35 -9.36 7.07 -2.31
C ILE A 35 -8.85 7.76 -1.03
N GLY A 36 -8.36 8.99 -1.10
CA GLY A 36 -7.96 9.82 0.04
C GLY A 36 -8.99 10.89 0.41
N ARG A 37 -10.19 10.85 -0.14
CA ARG A 37 -11.32 11.79 -0.06
C ARG A 37 -11.15 13.03 -0.95
N ASP A 38 -10.11 13.78 -0.75
CA ASP A 38 -9.77 15.01 -1.47
C ASP A 38 -8.54 14.82 -2.35
N PRO A 39 -8.25 15.74 -3.27
CA PRO A 39 -7.07 15.62 -4.15
C PRO A 39 -5.73 15.56 -3.38
N GLY A 40 -5.64 16.16 -2.20
CA GLY A 40 -4.45 16.12 -1.33
C GLY A 40 -4.28 14.82 -0.57
N GLU A 41 -5.25 13.91 -0.66
CA GLU A 41 -5.25 12.57 -0.05
C GLU A 41 -5.02 12.57 1.46
N GLN A 42 -5.56 13.57 2.17
CA GLN A 42 -5.39 13.72 3.62
C GLN A 42 -6.10 12.63 4.43
N ARG A 43 -7.05 11.92 3.83
CA ARG A 43 -7.92 10.94 4.54
C ARG A 43 -8.53 11.54 5.80
N PHE A 44 -8.87 12.82 5.71
CA PHE A 44 -9.57 13.59 6.72
C PHE A 44 -11.05 13.71 6.36
N SER A 45 -11.94 13.28 7.27
CA SER A 45 -13.38 13.49 7.13
C SER A 45 -13.82 14.71 7.94
N PRO A 46 -14.45 15.73 7.34
CA PRO A 46 -15.01 16.86 8.07
C PRO A 46 -16.31 16.51 8.81
N LEU A 47 -16.83 15.29 8.64
CA LEU A 47 -18.02 14.82 9.31
C LEU A 47 -17.77 14.62 10.82
N LYS A 48 -18.74 15.04 11.66
CA LYS A 48 -18.62 15.05 13.11
C LYS A 48 -19.84 14.51 13.87
N ARG A 49 -20.78 13.82 13.17
CA ARG A 49 -21.92 13.18 13.84
C ARG A 49 -21.51 11.98 14.68
N ILE A 50 -20.50 11.22 14.21
CA ILE A 50 -19.80 10.21 15.02
C ILE A 50 -18.56 10.91 15.57
N HIS A 51 -18.45 10.94 16.91
CA HIS A 51 -17.38 11.67 17.58
C HIS A 51 -16.94 10.96 18.88
N ASP A 52 -15.93 11.44 19.53
CA ASP A 52 -15.28 10.83 20.70
C ASP A 52 -16.23 10.57 21.89
N LYS A 53 -17.34 11.32 22.02
CA LYS A 53 -18.31 11.14 23.11
C LYS A 53 -19.40 10.10 22.81
N ASN A 54 -19.68 9.78 21.53
CA ASN A 54 -20.76 8.85 21.16
C ASN A 54 -20.28 7.57 20.43
N VAL A 55 -19.03 7.50 20.05
CA VAL A 55 -18.47 6.37 19.26
C VAL A 55 -18.58 5.01 19.96
N LYS A 56 -18.73 4.97 21.29
CA LYS A 56 -19.03 3.73 22.05
C LYS A 56 -20.32 3.06 21.60
N GLY A 57 -21.24 3.79 20.99
CA GLY A 57 -22.48 3.29 20.39
C GLY A 57 -22.34 2.76 18.96
N LEU A 58 -21.15 2.80 18.36
CA LEU A 58 -20.91 2.36 16.98
C LEU A 58 -21.16 0.85 16.84
N LYS A 59 -21.90 0.47 15.81
CA LYS A 59 -22.27 -0.93 15.52
C LYS A 59 -22.19 -1.20 14.02
N LEU A 60 -22.08 -2.46 13.64
CA LEU A 60 -22.17 -2.87 12.25
C LEU A 60 -23.56 -2.52 11.69
N ALA A 61 -23.58 -1.73 10.62
CA ALA A 61 -24.79 -1.34 9.91
C ALA A 61 -25.15 -2.38 8.84
N TRP A 62 -24.16 -2.82 8.08
CA TRP A 62 -24.24 -3.87 7.08
C TRP A 62 -22.83 -4.36 6.71
N HIS A 63 -22.76 -5.53 6.10
CA HIS A 63 -21.54 -6.06 5.50
C HIS A 63 -21.83 -6.70 4.15
N ALA A 64 -20.78 -6.87 3.34
CA ALA A 64 -20.85 -7.63 2.09
C ALA A 64 -19.64 -8.58 2.01
N ASP A 65 -19.90 -9.86 1.75
CA ASP A 65 -18.86 -10.84 1.44
C ASP A 65 -18.26 -10.53 0.06
N LEU A 66 -16.94 -10.51 -0.05
CA LEU A 66 -16.22 -10.18 -1.28
C LEU A 66 -15.81 -11.44 -2.07
N HIS A 67 -16.22 -12.61 -1.63
CA HIS A 67 -16.02 -13.92 -2.23
C HIS A 67 -14.55 -14.20 -2.61
N THR A 68 -13.63 -13.77 -1.75
CA THR A 68 -12.21 -13.96 -1.92
C THR A 68 -11.48 -14.14 -0.59
N PHE A 69 -10.41 -14.96 -0.63
CA PHE A 69 -9.42 -15.08 0.44
C PHE A 69 -8.12 -14.36 0.09
N ARG A 70 -8.08 -13.64 -1.03
CA ARG A 70 -6.95 -12.80 -1.44
C ARG A 70 -6.95 -11.48 -0.67
N GLY A 71 -5.81 -10.79 -0.67
CA GLY A 71 -5.72 -9.47 -0.08
C GLY A 71 -6.69 -8.48 -0.73
N VAL A 72 -7.38 -7.69 0.10
CA VAL A 72 -8.21 -6.57 -0.34
C VAL A 72 -7.64 -5.31 0.26
N GLU A 73 -6.93 -4.55 -0.57
CA GLU A 73 -6.15 -3.36 -0.19
C GLU A 73 -6.88 -2.05 -0.53
N ALA A 74 -7.99 -2.16 -1.28
CA ALA A 74 -8.69 -1.01 -1.83
C ALA A 74 -9.37 -0.15 -0.77
N ASN A 75 -9.28 1.16 -0.95
CA ASN A 75 -10.17 2.12 -0.31
C ASN A 75 -11.45 2.25 -1.14
N PRO A 76 -12.64 1.98 -0.59
CA PRO A 76 -13.89 2.27 -1.26
C PRO A 76 -14.07 3.78 -1.46
N ILE A 77 -14.95 4.18 -2.40
CA ILE A 77 -15.41 5.56 -2.54
C ILE A 77 -16.93 5.63 -2.46
N VAL A 78 -17.47 6.78 -2.10
CA VAL A 78 -18.92 7.03 -2.06
C VAL A 78 -19.26 8.30 -2.80
N VAL A 79 -20.20 8.18 -3.73
CA VAL A 79 -20.74 9.31 -4.50
C VAL A 79 -22.27 9.22 -4.52
N ASP A 80 -22.93 10.26 -4.03
CA ASP A 80 -24.38 10.39 -4.05
C ASP A 80 -25.16 9.16 -3.56
N GLY A 81 -24.67 8.57 -2.46
CA GLY A 81 -25.31 7.42 -1.81
C GLY A 81 -25.01 6.06 -2.45
N VAL A 82 -24.11 6.00 -3.44
CA VAL A 82 -23.60 4.76 -4.02
C VAL A 82 -22.16 4.53 -3.55
N LEU A 83 -21.90 3.37 -2.95
CA LEU A 83 -20.57 2.94 -2.54
C LEU A 83 -19.97 2.07 -3.64
N TYR A 84 -18.80 2.47 -4.15
CA TYR A 84 -18.04 1.69 -5.14
C TYR A 84 -16.82 1.08 -4.47
N ASN A 85 -16.63 -0.20 -4.67
CA ASN A 85 -15.49 -0.96 -4.13
C ASN A 85 -14.85 -1.79 -5.24
N VAL A 86 -13.56 -2.05 -5.11
CA VAL A 86 -12.84 -3.00 -5.95
C VAL A 86 -12.17 -4.04 -5.05
N SER A 87 -12.32 -5.30 -5.39
CA SER A 87 -11.72 -6.43 -4.68
C SER A 87 -10.56 -7.04 -5.48
N ALA A 88 -10.04 -8.18 -5.00
CA ALA A 88 -9.05 -8.95 -5.74
C ALA A 88 -9.50 -9.22 -7.19
N TRP A 89 -8.54 -9.39 -8.10
CA TRP A 89 -8.77 -9.57 -9.54
C TRP A 89 -9.40 -8.37 -10.24
N SER A 90 -9.34 -7.18 -9.61
CA SER A 90 -9.91 -5.93 -10.10
C SER A 90 -11.44 -5.99 -10.32
N ILE A 91 -12.14 -6.83 -9.56
CA ILE A 91 -13.61 -6.93 -9.60
C ILE A 91 -14.21 -5.71 -8.92
N ALA A 92 -14.91 -4.86 -9.68
CA ALA A 92 -15.57 -3.67 -9.18
C ALA A 92 -17.05 -3.92 -8.90
N THR A 93 -17.53 -3.45 -7.75
CA THR A 93 -18.94 -3.61 -7.35
C THR A 93 -19.48 -2.29 -6.78
N ALA A 94 -20.68 -1.92 -7.20
CA ALA A 94 -21.43 -0.81 -6.64
C ALA A 94 -22.51 -1.31 -5.68
N TYR A 95 -22.64 -0.63 -4.56
CA TYR A 95 -23.62 -0.94 -3.51
C TYR A 95 -24.46 0.29 -3.17
N ASP A 96 -25.70 0.08 -2.78
CA ASP A 96 -26.43 1.09 -2.01
C ASP A 96 -25.70 1.32 -0.68
N ALA A 97 -25.16 2.52 -0.50
CA ALA A 97 -24.32 2.85 0.64
C ALA A 97 -25.06 2.80 1.99
N THR A 98 -26.39 2.71 1.99
CA THR A 98 -27.19 2.66 3.24
C THR A 98 -27.42 1.24 3.76
N ASN A 99 -27.36 0.21 2.88
CA ASN A 99 -27.80 -1.14 3.23
C ASN A 99 -27.00 -2.28 2.58
N GLY A 100 -26.00 -1.97 1.73
CA GLY A 100 -25.13 -2.96 1.09
C GLY A 100 -25.75 -3.75 -0.06
N LYS A 101 -26.95 -3.36 -0.54
CA LYS A 101 -27.55 -3.99 -1.73
C LYS A 101 -26.65 -3.77 -2.94
N VAL A 102 -26.25 -4.86 -3.60
CA VAL A 102 -25.50 -4.81 -4.85
C VAL A 102 -26.36 -4.16 -5.94
N LEU A 103 -25.85 -3.13 -6.59
CA LEU A 103 -26.47 -2.44 -7.72
C LEU A 103 -25.96 -3.00 -9.05
N TRP A 104 -24.65 -3.21 -9.15
CA TRP A 104 -24.00 -3.88 -10.27
C TRP A 104 -22.62 -4.42 -9.86
N THR A 105 -22.10 -5.36 -10.63
CA THR A 105 -20.75 -5.91 -10.51
C THR A 105 -20.14 -6.01 -11.91
N TYR A 106 -18.89 -5.58 -12.04
CA TYR A 106 -18.05 -5.71 -13.22
C TYR A 106 -16.86 -6.61 -12.91
N ASP A 107 -16.72 -7.70 -13.63
CA ASP A 107 -15.59 -8.62 -13.57
C ASP A 107 -14.77 -8.50 -14.87
N PRO A 108 -13.53 -7.95 -14.83
CA PRO A 108 -12.71 -7.76 -16.02
C PRO A 108 -12.20 -9.07 -16.62
N LYS A 109 -12.45 -10.23 -15.99
CA LYS A 109 -11.99 -11.55 -16.43
C LYS A 109 -10.48 -11.59 -16.63
N VAL A 110 -9.73 -11.11 -15.65
CA VAL A 110 -8.27 -11.14 -15.67
C VAL A 110 -7.79 -12.59 -15.79
N PRO A 111 -6.90 -12.91 -16.76
CA PRO A 111 -6.31 -14.23 -16.84
C PRO A 111 -5.54 -14.58 -15.57
N VAL A 112 -5.72 -15.80 -15.06
CA VAL A 112 -5.17 -16.24 -13.78
C VAL A 112 -3.64 -16.19 -13.73
N GLU A 113 -2.99 -16.26 -14.88
CA GLU A 113 -1.53 -16.16 -15.05
C GLU A 113 -0.96 -14.87 -14.48
N TRP A 114 -1.73 -13.78 -14.47
CA TRP A 114 -1.32 -12.49 -13.96
C TRP A 114 -1.07 -12.47 -12.45
N SER A 115 -1.59 -13.46 -11.71
CA SER A 115 -1.28 -13.58 -10.27
C SER A 115 0.19 -13.81 -9.97
N ARG A 116 0.98 -14.29 -10.94
CA ARG A 116 2.45 -14.47 -10.81
C ARG A 116 3.25 -13.21 -11.12
N ILE A 117 2.66 -12.28 -11.89
CA ILE A 117 3.31 -11.04 -12.31
C ILE A 117 3.16 -9.95 -11.24
N ALA A 118 2.09 -10.02 -10.47
CA ALA A 118 1.89 -9.12 -9.34
C ALA A 118 2.61 -9.65 -8.10
N CYS A 119 3.59 -8.92 -7.59
CA CYS A 119 4.44 -9.35 -6.46
C CYS A 119 3.65 -9.76 -5.21
N CYS A 120 2.49 -9.15 -4.97
CA CYS A 120 1.73 -9.25 -3.73
C CYS A 120 0.35 -9.91 -3.94
N GLY A 121 0.18 -10.64 -5.05
CA GLY A 121 -1.07 -11.28 -5.45
C GLY A 121 -1.99 -10.36 -6.27
N PRO A 122 -3.21 -10.82 -6.60
CA PRO A 122 -4.12 -10.11 -7.50
C PRO A 122 -4.85 -8.95 -6.79
N VAL A 123 -4.08 -8.04 -6.17
CA VAL A 123 -4.60 -6.90 -5.40
C VAL A 123 -4.96 -5.71 -6.31
N SER A 124 -5.89 -4.89 -5.83
CA SER A 124 -6.16 -3.55 -6.34
C SER A 124 -6.28 -2.59 -5.17
N ARG A 125 -5.71 -1.37 -5.27
CA ARG A 125 -5.71 -0.38 -4.18
C ARG A 125 -6.84 0.64 -4.28
N GLY A 126 -7.62 0.60 -5.35
CA GLY A 126 -8.78 1.46 -5.47
C GLY A 126 -9.22 1.71 -6.91
N LEU A 127 -10.19 2.58 -7.03
CA LEU A 127 -10.77 3.05 -8.27
C LEU A 127 -10.92 4.57 -8.22
N ALA A 128 -11.18 5.21 -9.36
CA ALA A 128 -11.41 6.64 -9.43
C ALA A 128 -12.81 6.93 -9.96
N TYR A 129 -13.38 8.07 -9.53
CA TYR A 129 -14.65 8.59 -10.03
C TYR A 129 -14.44 9.94 -10.69
N GLY A 130 -15.01 10.13 -11.86
CA GLY A 130 -15.04 11.42 -12.56
C GLY A 130 -16.01 11.42 -13.74
N ASP A 131 -16.70 12.51 -13.91
CA ASP A 131 -17.62 12.73 -15.04
C ASP A 131 -18.62 11.56 -15.23
N GLY A 132 -19.22 11.06 -14.12
CA GLY A 132 -20.18 9.96 -14.14
C GLY A 132 -19.59 8.59 -14.49
N LYS A 133 -18.26 8.44 -14.43
CA LYS A 133 -17.53 7.19 -14.73
C LYS A 133 -16.80 6.67 -13.49
N ILE A 134 -16.76 5.37 -13.37
CA ILE A 134 -15.82 4.64 -12.48
C ILE A 134 -14.68 4.13 -13.34
N VAL A 135 -13.44 4.43 -12.95
CA VAL A 135 -12.25 3.96 -13.66
C VAL A 135 -11.50 2.95 -12.79
N VAL A 136 -11.19 1.80 -13.35
CA VAL A 136 -10.51 0.68 -12.69
C VAL A 136 -9.25 0.32 -13.46
N GLY A 137 -8.12 0.22 -12.77
CA GLY A 137 -6.93 -0.44 -13.29
C GLY A 137 -7.08 -1.95 -13.14
N SER A 138 -7.01 -2.66 -14.25
CA SER A 138 -7.06 -4.13 -14.25
C SER A 138 -5.64 -4.70 -14.16
N LEU A 139 -5.48 -5.77 -13.39
CA LEU A 139 -4.19 -6.41 -13.14
C LEU A 139 -3.41 -6.76 -14.42
N ASP A 140 -4.11 -7.08 -15.50
CA ASP A 140 -3.56 -7.40 -16.83
C ASP A 140 -3.24 -6.16 -17.69
N GLY A 141 -3.21 -4.98 -17.06
CA GLY A 141 -2.77 -3.73 -17.69
C GLY A 141 -3.85 -2.98 -18.47
N ARG A 142 -5.11 -3.39 -18.39
CA ARG A 142 -6.20 -2.59 -18.95
C ARG A 142 -6.61 -1.50 -17.95
N LEU A 143 -6.81 -0.30 -18.46
CA LEU A 143 -7.51 0.77 -17.78
C LEU A 143 -8.94 0.80 -18.33
N VAL A 144 -9.95 0.62 -17.48
CA VAL A 144 -11.33 0.43 -17.87
C VAL A 144 -12.21 1.51 -17.26
N ALA A 145 -12.99 2.20 -18.08
CA ALA A 145 -14.01 3.12 -17.60
C ALA A 145 -15.40 2.50 -17.72
N LEU A 146 -16.14 2.56 -16.62
CA LEU A 146 -17.50 2.04 -16.49
C LEU A 146 -18.46 3.21 -16.28
N ASP A 147 -19.66 3.12 -16.81
CA ASP A 147 -20.77 4.00 -16.44
C ASP A 147 -21.09 3.79 -14.95
N ALA A 148 -21.00 4.84 -14.15
CA ALA A 148 -21.13 4.73 -12.70
C ALA A 148 -22.49 4.21 -12.23
N LYS A 149 -23.57 4.44 -13.00
CA LYS A 149 -24.93 4.01 -12.65
C LYS A 149 -25.20 2.55 -13.01
N THR A 150 -24.62 2.06 -14.11
CA THR A 150 -24.99 0.77 -14.68
C THR A 150 -23.88 -0.28 -14.66
N GLY A 151 -22.62 0.13 -14.41
CA GLY A 151 -21.44 -0.75 -14.46
C GLY A 151 -21.07 -1.20 -15.88
N LYS A 152 -21.71 -0.65 -16.92
CA LYS A 152 -21.38 -0.99 -18.31
C LYS A 152 -20.06 -0.35 -18.72
N GLU A 153 -19.23 -1.12 -19.42
CA GLU A 153 -17.98 -0.64 -19.99
C GLU A 153 -18.23 0.46 -21.04
N ILE A 154 -17.57 1.60 -20.89
CA ILE A 154 -17.60 2.71 -21.83
C ILE A 154 -16.40 2.60 -22.77
N TRP A 155 -15.21 2.39 -22.19
CA TRP A 155 -13.97 2.17 -22.93
C TRP A 155 -13.00 1.31 -22.09
N SER A 156 -12.08 0.64 -22.80
CA SER A 156 -10.99 -0.13 -22.21
C SER A 156 -9.73 0.08 -23.02
N THR A 157 -8.62 0.42 -22.38
CA THR A 157 -7.34 0.71 -23.03
C THR A 157 -6.23 -0.11 -22.40
N GLN A 158 -5.44 -0.81 -23.22
CA GLN A 158 -4.23 -1.51 -22.78
C GLN A 158 -3.10 -0.49 -22.55
N THR A 159 -2.49 -0.46 -21.37
CA THR A 159 -1.49 0.54 -20.99
C THR A 159 -0.05 0.11 -21.29
N PHE A 160 0.19 -1.18 -21.52
CA PHE A 160 1.47 -1.77 -21.91
C PHE A 160 1.28 -2.99 -22.80
N ASP A 161 2.31 -3.38 -23.52
CA ASP A 161 2.27 -4.52 -24.44
C ASP A 161 2.11 -5.84 -23.68
N LYS A 162 1.20 -6.69 -24.15
CA LYS A 162 1.00 -8.03 -23.61
C LYS A 162 2.30 -8.84 -23.76
N GLY A 163 2.73 -9.49 -22.68
CA GLY A 163 4.00 -10.23 -22.64
C GLY A 163 5.09 -9.53 -21.88
N GLN A 164 4.95 -8.23 -21.56
CA GLN A 164 5.79 -7.59 -20.57
C GLN A 164 5.39 -8.02 -19.16
N PRO A 165 6.34 -8.23 -18.23
CA PRO A 165 6.05 -8.63 -16.85
C PRO A 165 5.57 -7.43 -16.01
N LEU A 166 4.51 -6.79 -16.47
CA LEU A 166 3.92 -5.59 -15.88
C LEU A 166 2.51 -5.89 -15.38
N ALA A 167 2.08 -5.20 -14.33
CA ALA A 167 0.72 -5.26 -13.80
C ALA A 167 0.24 -3.86 -13.39
N ILE A 168 -1.06 -3.70 -13.17
CA ILE A 168 -1.63 -2.53 -12.50
C ILE A 168 -2.21 -2.99 -11.17
N THR A 169 -1.69 -2.47 -10.07
CA THR A 169 -2.16 -2.72 -8.70
C THR A 169 -2.59 -1.45 -7.98
N GLY A 170 -2.15 -0.27 -8.47
CA GLY A 170 -2.48 1.03 -7.92
C GLY A 170 -3.86 1.52 -8.29
N ALA A 171 -4.35 2.50 -7.55
CA ALA A 171 -5.57 3.21 -7.88
C ALA A 171 -5.29 4.31 -8.92
N PRO A 172 -6.15 4.48 -9.95
CA PRO A 172 -6.05 5.62 -10.86
C PRO A 172 -6.29 6.95 -10.15
N ARG A 173 -5.72 8.03 -10.68
CA ARG A 173 -6.03 9.41 -10.27
C ARG A 173 -6.63 10.18 -11.44
N ILE A 174 -7.56 11.08 -11.16
CA ILE A 174 -8.15 11.95 -12.19
C ILE A 174 -7.69 13.38 -11.96
N ALA A 175 -7.10 13.97 -12.99
CA ALA A 175 -6.63 15.34 -12.99
C ALA A 175 -6.78 15.97 -14.40
N ASP A 176 -7.27 17.20 -14.48
CA ASP A 176 -7.34 17.97 -15.72
C ASP A 176 -7.97 17.22 -16.92
N GLY A 177 -8.98 16.38 -16.64
CA GLY A 177 -9.66 15.58 -17.66
C GLY A 177 -8.93 14.31 -18.07
N ASN A 178 -7.78 14.01 -17.47
CA ASN A 178 -7.01 12.79 -17.67
C ASN A 178 -7.17 11.80 -16.51
N VAL A 179 -7.08 10.51 -16.82
CA VAL A 179 -6.90 9.43 -15.86
C VAL A 179 -5.43 9.04 -15.86
N ILE A 180 -4.77 9.14 -14.71
CA ILE A 180 -3.35 8.89 -14.55
C ILE A 180 -3.16 7.58 -13.80
N ILE A 181 -2.25 6.72 -14.30
CA ILE A 181 -1.95 5.41 -13.74
C ILE A 181 -0.48 5.06 -13.92
N GLY A 182 0.11 4.42 -12.93
CA GLY A 182 1.44 3.82 -13.00
C GLY A 182 1.38 2.31 -13.19
N ASN A 183 2.53 1.65 -13.05
CA ASN A 183 2.66 0.20 -13.19
C ASN A 183 3.40 -0.45 -12.03
N ALA A 184 3.09 -1.71 -11.77
CA ALA A 184 3.83 -2.65 -10.94
C ALA A 184 4.66 -3.61 -11.83
N GLY A 185 5.48 -4.47 -11.23
CA GLY A 185 6.32 -5.45 -11.92
C GLY A 185 7.82 -5.17 -11.84
N GLY A 186 8.25 -4.22 -10.99
CA GLY A 186 9.66 -3.86 -10.81
C GLY A 186 10.56 -5.04 -10.53
N ASP A 187 10.16 -5.90 -9.59
CA ASP A 187 10.92 -7.08 -9.18
C ASP A 187 11.07 -8.16 -10.26
N LEU A 188 10.40 -7.99 -11.39
CA LEU A 188 10.46 -8.88 -12.54
C LEU A 188 11.27 -8.31 -13.70
N GLY A 189 12.01 -7.20 -13.48
CA GLY A 189 12.82 -6.53 -14.49
C GLY A 189 12.02 -5.57 -15.38
N ALA A 190 10.87 -5.10 -14.93
CA ALA A 190 10.07 -4.12 -15.66
C ALA A 190 10.57 -2.70 -15.46
N ARG A 191 10.48 -1.88 -16.51
CA ARG A 191 10.78 -0.45 -16.47
C ARG A 191 9.59 0.35 -15.99
N GLY A 192 9.77 1.16 -14.94
CA GLY A 192 8.74 2.00 -14.36
C GLY A 192 8.28 3.12 -15.28
N TYR A 193 6.95 3.36 -15.30
CA TYR A 193 6.34 4.49 -15.99
C TYR A 193 5.06 4.94 -15.30
N VAL A 194 4.63 6.15 -15.66
CA VAL A 194 3.28 6.68 -15.43
C VAL A 194 2.71 7.14 -16.76
N SER A 195 1.43 6.95 -16.99
CA SER A 195 0.75 7.37 -18.21
C SER A 195 -0.62 7.96 -17.90
N ALA A 196 -1.07 8.85 -18.77
CA ALA A 196 -2.38 9.47 -18.69
C ALA A 196 -3.23 9.17 -19.91
N TYR A 197 -4.52 9.08 -19.69
CA TYR A 197 -5.53 8.75 -20.70
C TYR A 197 -6.69 9.74 -20.57
N ASP A 198 -7.16 10.26 -21.69
CA ASP A 198 -8.34 11.12 -21.72
C ASP A 198 -9.55 10.42 -21.10
N LEU A 199 -10.17 11.01 -20.09
CA LEU A 199 -11.24 10.41 -19.30
C LEU A 199 -12.50 10.10 -20.14
N LYS A 200 -12.73 10.81 -21.24
CA LYS A 200 -13.90 10.62 -22.10
C LYS A 200 -13.70 9.49 -23.09
N THR A 201 -12.50 9.36 -23.64
CA THR A 201 -12.22 8.50 -24.80
C THR A 201 -11.31 7.31 -24.52
N GLY A 202 -10.57 7.33 -23.40
CA GLY A 202 -9.54 6.32 -23.08
C GLY A 202 -8.28 6.42 -23.95
N LYS A 203 -8.13 7.45 -24.80
CA LYS A 203 -6.92 7.64 -25.61
C LYS A 203 -5.76 8.12 -24.73
N GLN A 204 -4.57 7.54 -24.95
CA GLN A 204 -3.36 7.97 -24.26
C GLN A 204 -3.07 9.44 -24.58
N ALA A 205 -2.96 10.27 -23.53
CA ALA A 205 -2.60 11.68 -23.62
C ALA A 205 -1.09 11.86 -23.57
N TRP A 206 -0.43 11.19 -22.61
CA TRP A 206 1.01 11.21 -22.44
C TRP A 206 1.51 9.96 -21.69
N LYS A 207 2.83 9.73 -21.78
CA LYS A 207 3.56 8.71 -21.02
C LYS A 207 4.87 9.30 -20.51
N PHE A 208 5.25 8.96 -19.29
CA PHE A 208 6.48 9.38 -18.64
C PHE A 208 7.17 8.15 -18.04
N TYR A 209 8.35 7.79 -18.53
CA TYR A 209 9.19 6.76 -17.91
C TYR A 209 9.90 7.32 -16.68
N ILE A 210 10.00 6.52 -15.63
CA ILE A 210 10.69 6.89 -14.38
C ILE A 210 12.20 6.66 -14.50
N VAL A 211 12.59 5.58 -15.16
CA VAL A 211 13.99 5.20 -15.35
C VAL A 211 14.39 5.46 -16.81
N PRO A 212 15.58 6.03 -17.09
CA PRO A 212 16.04 6.24 -18.45
C PRO A 212 16.20 4.90 -19.19
N GLY A 213 15.82 4.87 -20.46
CA GLY A 213 16.07 3.76 -21.39
C GLY A 213 17.51 3.76 -21.91
N ASP A 214 17.70 3.11 -23.06
CA ASP A 214 18.96 3.15 -23.80
C ASP A 214 19.29 4.62 -24.18
N PRO A 215 20.38 5.19 -23.68
CA PRO A 215 20.71 6.59 -23.97
C PRO A 215 20.88 6.92 -25.45
N ALA A 216 21.11 5.92 -26.30
CA ALA A 216 21.24 6.10 -27.75
C ALA A 216 19.86 6.17 -28.46
N LYS A 217 18.76 5.89 -27.76
CA LYS A 217 17.43 5.76 -28.37
C LYS A 217 16.37 6.52 -27.55
N PRO A 218 15.89 7.67 -28.05
CA PRO A 218 14.75 8.33 -27.40
C PRO A 218 13.50 7.45 -27.46
N ASP A 219 12.66 7.53 -26.44
CA ASP A 219 11.42 6.75 -26.31
C ASP A 219 10.24 7.36 -27.09
N GLY A 220 10.33 8.64 -27.49
CA GLY A 220 9.26 9.38 -28.18
C GLY A 220 8.10 9.78 -27.26
N VAL A 221 8.38 10.01 -25.97
CA VAL A 221 7.38 10.30 -24.94
C VAL A 221 7.73 11.53 -24.09
N ALA A 222 6.82 11.96 -23.21
CA ALA A 222 6.96 13.19 -22.43
C ALA A 222 8.20 13.24 -21.51
N SER A 223 8.74 12.08 -21.11
CA SER A 223 9.95 12.02 -20.26
C SER A 223 11.26 12.30 -21.02
N ASP A 224 11.30 12.20 -22.36
CA ASP A 224 12.55 12.31 -23.13
C ASP A 224 13.40 13.55 -22.82
N PRO A 225 12.84 14.76 -22.62
CA PRO A 225 13.65 15.94 -22.34
C PRO A 225 14.49 15.85 -21.05
N VAL A 226 14.04 15.08 -20.05
CA VAL A 226 14.72 14.95 -18.75
C VAL A 226 15.61 13.70 -18.65
N MET A 227 15.38 12.70 -19.49
CA MET A 227 16.10 11.41 -19.45
C MET A 227 17.63 11.55 -19.63
N PRO A 228 18.18 12.47 -20.46
CA PRO A 228 19.64 12.65 -20.53
C PRO A 228 20.27 13.12 -19.21
N MET A 229 19.55 13.87 -18.39
CA MET A 229 20.00 14.27 -17.05
C MET A 229 19.99 13.05 -16.12
N ALA A 230 18.90 12.29 -16.10
CA ALA A 230 18.78 11.08 -15.28
C ALA A 230 19.82 10.03 -15.65
N ALA A 231 20.06 9.76 -16.93
CA ALA A 231 21.02 8.78 -17.42
C ALA A 231 22.47 9.01 -16.93
N LYS A 232 22.86 10.27 -16.66
CA LYS A 232 24.18 10.59 -16.10
C LYS A 232 24.42 10.02 -14.69
N THR A 233 23.34 9.68 -14.00
CA THR A 233 23.37 9.12 -12.63
C THR A 233 23.39 7.59 -12.61
N TRP A 234 23.40 6.96 -13.77
CA TRP A 234 23.47 5.52 -13.96
C TRP A 234 24.81 5.10 -14.56
N LYS A 235 25.20 3.83 -14.31
CA LYS A 235 26.43 3.22 -14.86
C LYS A 235 26.10 1.86 -15.49
N GLY A 236 26.94 1.44 -16.45
CA GLY A 236 26.73 0.17 -17.17
C GLY A 236 25.55 0.24 -18.13
N GLU A 237 24.88 -0.90 -18.31
CA GLU A 237 23.79 -1.08 -19.29
C GLU A 237 22.45 -1.40 -18.59
N TRP A 238 22.05 -0.61 -17.59
CA TRP A 238 20.85 -0.78 -16.76
C TRP A 238 19.56 -0.99 -17.57
N TRP A 239 19.47 -0.42 -18.75
CA TRP A 239 18.29 -0.56 -19.63
C TRP A 239 18.04 -2.00 -20.09
N LYS A 240 19.05 -2.87 -20.05
CA LYS A 240 18.91 -4.29 -20.37
C LYS A 240 18.16 -5.08 -19.27
N THR A 241 18.13 -4.55 -18.06
CA THR A 241 17.46 -5.16 -16.91
C THR A 241 16.18 -4.41 -16.48
N GLY A 242 15.79 -3.37 -17.24
CA GLY A 242 14.61 -2.55 -16.96
C GLY A 242 14.83 -1.44 -15.93
N GLY A 243 15.73 -1.62 -14.96
CA GLY A 243 16.13 -0.61 -13.98
C GLY A 243 15.15 -0.38 -12.81
N GLY A 244 13.88 -0.77 -12.90
CA GLY A 244 12.88 -0.61 -11.84
C GLY A 244 12.15 0.73 -11.88
N GLY A 245 11.94 1.36 -10.72
CA GLY A 245 11.30 2.67 -10.59
C GLY A 245 9.78 2.66 -10.76
N ASN A 246 9.11 1.56 -10.49
CA ASN A 246 7.68 1.41 -10.75
C ASN A 246 6.85 2.28 -9.81
N ALA A 247 5.92 3.07 -10.36
CA ALA A 247 4.93 3.85 -9.62
C ALA A 247 3.67 2.98 -9.40
N TRP A 248 3.81 1.98 -8.51
CA TRP A 248 2.75 0.98 -8.31
C TRP A 248 1.57 1.48 -7.46
N ASP A 249 1.69 2.61 -6.74
CA ASP A 249 0.60 3.28 -6.00
C ASP A 249 0.82 4.79 -5.89
N GLY A 250 1.74 5.25 -5.08
CA GLY A 250 1.97 6.59 -4.54
C GLY A 250 1.85 7.77 -5.50
N MET A 251 0.64 8.24 -5.76
CA MET A 251 0.39 9.46 -6.53
C MET A 251 -0.57 10.37 -5.78
N VAL A 252 -0.34 11.69 -5.85
CA VAL A 252 -1.25 12.71 -5.33
C VAL A 252 -1.32 13.89 -6.30
N VAL A 253 -2.47 14.53 -6.41
CA VAL A 253 -2.73 15.59 -7.39
C VAL A 253 -2.88 16.95 -6.71
N ASP A 254 -2.26 17.98 -7.26
CA ASP A 254 -2.55 19.39 -6.93
C ASP A 254 -3.28 20.05 -8.10
N PRO A 255 -4.62 20.13 -8.08
CA PRO A 255 -5.39 20.73 -9.17
C PRO A 255 -5.11 22.23 -9.36
N ALA A 256 -4.71 22.94 -8.30
CA ALA A 256 -4.43 24.37 -8.38
C ALA A 256 -3.15 24.68 -9.16
N GLN A 257 -2.17 23.76 -9.10
CA GLN A 257 -0.91 23.86 -9.83
C GLN A 257 -0.88 23.03 -11.12
N HIS A 258 -1.93 22.25 -11.41
CA HIS A 258 -1.99 21.28 -12.49
C HIS A 258 -0.87 20.23 -12.41
N LEU A 259 -0.48 19.82 -11.20
CA LEU A 259 0.60 18.88 -10.96
C LEU A 259 0.08 17.54 -10.46
N VAL A 260 0.75 16.48 -10.86
CA VAL A 260 0.72 15.19 -10.19
C VAL A 260 2.11 14.92 -9.61
N PHE A 261 2.15 14.56 -8.33
CA PHE A 261 3.35 14.11 -7.65
C PHE A 261 3.36 12.59 -7.61
N ILE A 262 4.45 12.02 -8.07
CA ILE A 262 4.62 10.58 -8.23
C ILE A 262 5.73 10.14 -7.30
N ALA A 263 5.40 9.27 -6.36
CA ALA A 263 6.36 8.58 -5.53
C ALA A 263 6.80 7.29 -6.24
N THR A 264 8.10 7.10 -6.44
CA THR A 264 8.64 6.06 -7.31
C THR A 264 9.27 4.92 -6.53
N GLY A 265 9.28 3.72 -7.13
CA GLY A 265 9.71 2.49 -6.50
C GLY A 265 11.21 2.24 -6.52
N ASN A 266 11.56 1.04 -6.08
CA ASN A 266 12.89 0.49 -5.94
C ASN A 266 13.61 0.24 -7.28
N GLY A 267 14.89 -0.04 -7.18
CA GLY A 267 15.73 -0.48 -8.30
C GLY A 267 15.56 -1.96 -8.66
N SER A 268 15.75 -2.30 -9.93
CA SER A 268 15.73 -3.68 -10.43
C SER A 268 16.91 -3.92 -11.38
N PRO A 269 17.78 -4.89 -11.09
CA PRO A 269 17.92 -5.69 -9.85
C PRO A 269 18.15 -4.85 -8.59
N HIS A 270 17.81 -5.39 -7.39
CA HIS A 270 17.97 -4.65 -6.13
C HIS A 270 19.43 -4.28 -5.86
N PRO A 271 20.42 -5.21 -5.87
CA PRO A 271 21.81 -4.83 -5.65
C PRO A 271 22.31 -3.87 -6.74
N ILE A 272 22.78 -2.71 -6.31
CA ILE A 272 23.33 -1.69 -7.23
C ILE A 272 24.52 -2.23 -8.05
N ALA A 273 25.27 -3.18 -7.48
CA ALA A 273 26.38 -3.84 -8.17
C ALA A 273 25.96 -4.59 -9.44
N PHE A 274 24.71 -5.10 -9.49
CA PHE A 274 24.17 -5.79 -10.67
C PHE A 274 23.42 -4.84 -11.61
N ARG A 275 22.73 -3.85 -11.06
CA ARG A 275 21.89 -2.90 -11.80
C ARG A 275 22.69 -1.77 -12.44
N SER A 276 23.60 -1.18 -11.68
CA SER A 276 24.40 -0.02 -12.08
C SER A 276 25.86 -0.21 -11.63
N PRO A 277 26.62 -1.12 -12.28
CA PRO A 277 28.01 -1.40 -11.92
C PRO A 277 28.84 -0.11 -11.94
N GLY A 278 29.43 0.24 -10.80
CA GLY A 278 30.12 1.52 -10.60
C GLY A 278 29.26 2.57 -9.88
N GLY A 279 28.04 2.21 -9.44
CA GLY A 279 27.20 3.03 -8.57
C GLY A 279 26.42 4.13 -9.27
N GLY A 280 26.22 5.25 -8.57
CA GLY A 280 25.45 6.40 -9.01
C GLY A 280 24.10 6.51 -8.31
N ASP A 281 23.48 7.66 -8.41
CA ASP A 281 22.21 7.94 -7.70
C ASP A 281 21.00 7.21 -8.29
N ASN A 282 21.08 6.80 -9.57
CA ASN A 282 20.04 6.08 -10.29
C ASN A 282 18.68 6.82 -10.33
N LEU A 283 18.66 8.07 -10.81
CA LEU A 283 17.42 8.84 -10.97
C LEU A 283 16.46 8.16 -11.96
N PHE A 284 15.16 8.04 -11.66
CA PHE A 284 14.45 8.58 -10.50
C PHE A 284 13.97 7.47 -9.57
N LEU A 285 14.83 6.56 -9.12
CA LEU A 285 14.47 5.58 -8.11
C LEU A 285 14.18 6.28 -6.78
N CYS A 286 13.23 5.76 -6.00
CA CYS A 286 12.85 6.25 -4.68
C CYS A 286 12.85 7.78 -4.59
N SER A 287 12.00 8.40 -5.42
CA SER A 287 11.93 9.86 -5.60
C SER A 287 10.49 10.34 -5.58
N ILE A 288 10.29 11.59 -5.22
CA ILE A 288 9.09 12.33 -5.59
C ILE A 288 9.37 13.06 -6.90
N VAL A 289 8.58 12.78 -7.93
CA VAL A 289 8.68 13.43 -9.26
C VAL A 289 7.41 14.20 -9.51
N ALA A 290 7.52 15.51 -9.72
CA ALA A 290 6.40 16.38 -10.08
C ALA A 290 6.34 16.56 -11.59
N ILE A 291 5.19 16.30 -12.19
CA ILE A 291 4.92 16.47 -13.60
C ILE A 291 3.61 17.20 -13.83
N ASP A 292 3.50 17.90 -14.95
CA ASP A 292 2.25 18.54 -15.38
C ASP A 292 1.21 17.46 -15.73
N ALA A 293 0.08 17.46 -15.06
CA ALA A 293 -0.97 16.45 -15.23
C ALA A 293 -1.63 16.46 -16.63
N ARG A 294 -1.53 17.58 -17.36
CA ARG A 294 -2.10 17.76 -18.71
C ARG A 294 -1.19 17.22 -19.81
N THR A 295 0.14 17.44 -19.65
CA THR A 295 1.13 17.22 -20.73
C THR A 295 2.14 16.13 -20.42
N GLY A 296 2.31 15.74 -19.17
CA GLY A 296 3.37 14.82 -18.73
C GLY A 296 4.73 15.47 -18.62
N GLU A 297 4.85 16.80 -18.77
CA GLU A 297 6.11 17.51 -18.68
C GLU A 297 6.68 17.48 -17.27
N TYR A 298 7.98 17.16 -17.15
CA TYR A 298 8.72 17.24 -15.90
C TYR A 298 8.77 18.68 -15.36
N ARG A 299 8.60 18.82 -14.04
CA ARG A 299 8.71 20.10 -13.31
C ARG A 299 9.87 20.09 -12.33
N TRP A 300 9.92 19.15 -11.42
CA TRP A 300 10.98 18.98 -10.44
C TRP A 300 10.99 17.56 -9.86
N HIS A 301 12.06 17.19 -9.15
CA HIS A 301 12.12 15.98 -8.36
C HIS A 301 12.86 16.20 -7.05
N PHE A 302 12.60 15.32 -6.10
CA PHE A 302 13.39 15.15 -4.88
C PHE A 302 13.68 13.67 -4.71
N GLN A 303 14.94 13.27 -4.72
CA GLN A 303 15.33 11.87 -4.51
C GLN A 303 15.52 11.59 -3.04
N GLU A 304 14.74 10.66 -2.48
CA GLU A 304 14.73 10.33 -1.06
C GLU A 304 15.85 9.36 -0.70
N VAL A 305 16.12 8.36 -1.56
CA VAL A 305 17.17 7.34 -1.37
C VAL A 305 18.03 7.23 -2.63
N PRO A 306 19.07 8.06 -2.77
CA PRO A 306 20.03 7.94 -3.87
C PRO A 306 20.77 6.60 -3.82
N GLY A 307 20.85 5.91 -4.97
CA GLY A 307 21.54 4.61 -5.07
C GLY A 307 20.82 3.48 -4.32
N GLU A 308 19.49 3.57 -4.19
CA GLU A 308 18.65 2.60 -3.50
C GLU A 308 18.99 1.16 -3.88
N GLU A 309 19.14 0.25 -2.92
CA GLU A 309 19.41 -1.19 -3.12
C GLU A 309 18.76 -2.12 -2.07
N TRP A 310 17.93 -1.57 -1.19
CA TRP A 310 17.34 -2.27 -0.02
C TRP A 310 15.87 -2.62 -0.20
N ASP A 311 15.33 -2.46 -1.42
CA ASP A 311 13.89 -2.51 -1.69
C ASP A 311 13.11 -1.42 -0.94
N TYR A 312 13.72 -0.24 -0.80
CA TYR A 312 13.03 0.93 -0.27
C TYR A 312 12.19 1.58 -1.38
N ASP A 313 11.05 0.93 -1.64
CA ASP A 313 10.00 1.54 -2.43
C ASP A 313 9.52 2.81 -1.76
N CYS A 314 9.74 3.95 -2.39
CA CYS A 314 9.14 5.20 -1.96
C CYS A 314 7.76 5.42 -2.58
N ALA A 315 7.19 4.40 -3.23
CA ALA A 315 5.93 4.45 -3.97
C ALA A 315 4.66 4.32 -3.08
N ASN A 316 4.75 4.66 -1.80
CA ASN A 316 3.59 4.84 -0.93
C ASN A 316 3.02 6.27 -1.08
N GLY A 317 1.75 6.45 -0.69
CA GLY A 317 1.01 7.69 -0.95
C GLY A 317 1.50 8.90 -0.15
N PRO A 318 2.03 9.98 -0.78
CA PRO A 318 2.26 11.24 -0.13
C PRO A 318 0.95 11.97 0.16
N ILE A 319 0.99 12.96 1.06
CA ILE A 319 -0.16 13.82 1.40
C ILE A 319 0.19 15.27 1.09
N LEU A 320 -0.76 16.03 0.49
CA LEU A 320 -0.63 17.47 0.37
C LEU A 320 -1.33 18.15 1.54
N ALA A 321 -0.65 19.13 2.15
CA ALA A 321 -1.18 19.92 3.23
C ALA A 321 -0.72 21.37 3.12
N ASP A 322 -1.47 22.26 3.78
CA ASP A 322 -1.04 23.62 4.04
C ASP A 322 -0.75 23.71 5.54
N ILE A 323 0.49 24.02 5.90
CA ILE A 323 0.95 24.10 7.29
C ILE A 323 1.56 25.47 7.58
N GLU A 324 1.61 25.84 8.84
CA GLU A 324 2.41 26.97 9.30
C GLU A 324 3.78 26.47 9.72
N LEU A 325 4.83 26.95 9.05
CA LEU A 325 6.23 26.61 9.33
C LEU A 325 7.02 27.92 9.42
N ASP A 326 7.71 28.12 10.53
CA ASP A 326 8.48 29.36 10.81
C ASP A 326 7.65 30.65 10.65
N GLY A 327 6.39 30.61 11.11
CA GLY A 327 5.44 31.75 11.02
C GLY A 327 4.94 32.06 9.61
N GLN A 328 5.17 31.17 8.66
CA GLN A 328 4.71 31.32 7.27
C GLN A 328 3.82 30.15 6.85
N LYS A 329 2.73 30.44 6.15
CA LYS A 329 1.93 29.39 5.49
C LYS A 329 2.74 28.80 4.35
N ARG A 330 2.89 27.47 4.38
CA ARG A 330 3.62 26.68 3.38
C ARG A 330 2.70 25.64 2.76
N GLN A 331 2.74 25.56 1.46
CA GLN A 331 2.13 24.47 0.69
C GLN A 331 3.12 23.30 0.65
N VAL A 332 2.80 22.21 1.34
CA VAL A 332 3.78 21.14 1.53
C VAL A 332 3.27 19.80 1.00
N LEU A 333 4.24 18.95 0.69
CA LEU A 333 4.07 17.53 0.50
C LEU A 333 4.70 16.82 1.70
N LEU A 334 3.89 16.01 2.39
CA LEU A 334 4.29 15.18 3.53
C LEU A 334 4.51 13.75 3.06
N HIS A 335 5.67 13.17 3.36
CA HIS A 335 5.97 11.79 2.97
C HIS A 335 6.73 11.03 4.06
N SER A 336 6.34 9.78 4.28
CA SER A 336 6.97 8.83 5.21
C SER A 336 7.19 7.49 4.49
N PRO A 337 8.22 7.38 3.63
CA PRO A 337 8.47 6.18 2.85
C PRO A 337 9.07 5.03 3.67
N LYS A 338 9.35 3.90 3.02
CA LYS A 338 9.95 2.70 3.64
C LYS A 338 11.25 2.99 4.39
N ASP A 339 12.01 3.99 3.97
CA ASP A 339 13.36 4.30 4.45
C ASP A 339 13.46 4.76 5.92
N GLY A 340 12.32 5.08 6.55
CA GLY A 340 12.24 5.44 7.97
C GLY A 340 12.35 6.93 8.28
N PHE A 341 12.44 7.82 7.28
CA PHE A 341 12.49 9.27 7.47
C PHE A 341 11.20 9.96 7.01
N PHE A 342 10.61 10.77 7.90
CA PHE A 342 9.50 11.66 7.54
C PHE A 342 10.05 12.94 6.92
N ARG A 343 9.55 13.31 5.75
CA ARG A 343 9.99 14.51 5.01
C ARG A 343 8.85 15.48 4.79
N VAL A 344 9.18 16.77 4.85
CA VAL A 344 8.33 17.88 4.48
C VAL A 344 8.98 18.60 3.30
N LEU A 345 8.37 18.55 2.13
CA LEU A 345 8.83 19.23 0.93
C LEU A 345 7.94 20.43 0.61
N ASP A 346 8.52 21.51 0.12
CA ASP A 346 7.77 22.56 -0.55
C ASP A 346 7.22 22.01 -1.87
N ARG A 347 5.88 21.84 -1.98
CA ARG A 347 5.29 21.20 -3.14
C ARG A 347 5.34 22.03 -4.42
N THR A 348 5.73 23.31 -4.33
CA THR A 348 5.86 24.20 -5.50
C THR A 348 7.18 23.99 -6.26
N ASN A 349 8.22 23.49 -5.58
CA ASN A 349 9.57 23.44 -6.16
C ASN A 349 10.41 22.21 -5.71
N GLY A 350 9.88 21.36 -4.84
CA GLY A 350 10.54 20.15 -4.35
C GLY A 350 11.63 20.38 -3.29
N LYS A 351 11.78 21.60 -2.76
CA LYS A 351 12.77 21.88 -1.73
C LYS A 351 12.44 21.16 -0.42
N LEU A 352 13.44 20.45 0.15
CA LEU A 352 13.33 19.87 1.49
C LEU A 352 13.26 21.00 2.53
N LEU A 353 12.19 21.03 3.31
CA LEU A 353 11.98 21.98 4.40
C LEU A 353 12.41 21.39 5.74
N SER A 354 12.09 20.12 5.99
CA SER A 354 12.53 19.40 7.19
C SER A 354 12.49 17.89 6.96
N ALA A 355 13.31 17.16 7.76
CA ALA A 355 13.31 15.69 7.78
C ALA A 355 13.77 15.17 9.14
N ALA A 356 13.14 14.09 9.62
CA ALA A 356 13.61 13.35 10.80
C ALA A 356 13.22 11.87 10.73
N GLY A 357 13.96 11.01 11.42
CA GLY A 357 13.62 9.59 11.56
C GLY A 357 12.35 9.39 12.37
N TYR A 358 11.37 8.68 11.84
CA TYR A 358 10.12 8.36 12.56
C TYR A 358 10.12 6.94 13.15
N VAL A 359 11.04 6.09 12.70
CA VAL A 359 11.36 4.77 13.27
C VAL A 359 12.87 4.60 13.35
N PRO A 360 13.39 3.61 14.11
CA PRO A 360 14.82 3.29 14.11
C PRO A 360 15.33 2.94 12.71
N THR A 361 16.54 3.43 12.38
CA THR A 361 17.21 3.14 11.10
C THR A 361 18.65 2.70 11.33
N THR A 362 19.12 1.66 10.62
CA THR A 362 20.53 1.23 10.62
C THR A 362 21.22 1.49 9.29
N TRP A 363 20.46 1.71 8.21
CA TRP A 363 21.00 1.97 6.88
C TRP A 363 21.54 3.40 6.72
N ALA A 364 20.96 4.38 7.43
CA ALA A 364 21.40 5.77 7.45
C ALA A 364 21.18 6.38 8.85
N SER A 365 22.02 7.31 9.23
CA SER A 365 21.94 7.96 10.54
C SER A 365 20.94 9.12 10.58
N HIS A 366 20.87 9.91 9.53
CA HIS A 366 19.98 11.08 9.40
C HIS A 366 19.96 11.58 7.94
N VAL A 367 19.09 12.53 7.66
CA VAL A 367 19.09 13.28 6.39
C VAL A 367 19.87 14.59 6.62
N ASP A 368 20.94 14.79 5.84
CA ASP A 368 21.67 16.06 5.85
C ASP A 368 20.80 17.16 5.21
N MET A 369 20.41 18.15 6.00
CA MET A 369 19.49 19.20 5.57
C MET A 369 20.09 20.16 4.52
N ALA A 370 21.42 20.23 4.41
CA ALA A 370 22.05 21.10 3.41
C ALA A 370 22.00 20.50 2.01
N SER A 371 22.22 19.19 1.90
CA SER A 371 22.19 18.46 0.64
C SER A 371 20.85 17.77 0.33
N GLY A 372 20.00 17.57 1.37
CA GLY A 372 18.79 16.77 1.28
C GLY A 372 19.03 15.25 1.23
N ARG A 373 20.27 14.81 1.41
CA ARG A 373 20.67 13.40 1.23
C ARG A 373 20.75 12.65 2.56
N PRO A 374 20.35 11.38 2.62
CA PRO A 374 20.61 10.54 3.79
C PRO A 374 22.12 10.31 3.95
N VAL A 375 22.60 10.32 5.21
CA VAL A 375 23.97 9.95 5.56
C VAL A 375 24.01 8.44 5.76
N VAL A 376 24.31 7.73 4.68
CA VAL A 376 24.28 6.26 4.60
C VAL A 376 25.37 5.63 5.45
N ASN A 377 25.03 4.56 6.17
CA ASN A 377 26.01 3.71 6.86
C ASN A 377 26.69 2.79 5.82
N PRO A 378 28.02 2.87 5.63
CA PRO A 378 28.72 2.02 4.65
C PRO A 378 28.54 0.52 4.88
N GLU A 379 28.29 0.08 6.13
CA GLU A 379 28.05 -1.33 6.44
C GLU A 379 26.65 -1.83 6.03
N ALA A 380 25.73 -0.94 5.68
CA ALA A 380 24.41 -1.30 5.21
C ALA A 380 24.37 -1.72 3.72
N HIS A 381 25.43 -1.41 2.94
CA HIS A 381 25.48 -1.84 1.54
C HIS A 381 25.45 -3.35 1.40
N LEU A 382 24.74 -3.84 0.36
CA LEU A 382 24.55 -5.26 0.14
C LEU A 382 25.85 -5.96 -0.23
N LYS A 383 26.23 -6.92 0.60
CA LYS A 383 27.43 -7.79 0.48
C LYS A 383 26.98 -9.23 0.37
N GLU A 384 27.93 -10.15 0.06
CA GLU A 384 27.70 -11.60 0.10
C GLU A 384 27.42 -12.08 1.52
N MET A 385 28.08 -11.48 2.51
CA MET A 385 27.81 -11.74 3.92
C MET A 385 26.50 -11.06 4.35
N PRO A 386 25.61 -11.77 5.04
CA PRO A 386 24.35 -11.21 5.52
C PRO A 386 24.54 -10.05 6.48
N VAL A 387 23.72 -9.01 6.32
CA VAL A 387 23.59 -7.88 7.24
C VAL A 387 22.16 -7.81 7.78
N LEU A 388 22.01 -7.36 9.02
CA LEU A 388 20.72 -7.09 9.62
C LEU A 388 20.40 -5.59 9.44
N LEU A 389 19.32 -5.30 8.72
CA LEU A 389 18.86 -3.93 8.46
C LEU A 389 17.54 -3.64 9.16
N THR A 390 17.39 -2.41 9.62
CA THR A 390 16.11 -1.81 9.96
C THR A 390 16.08 -0.37 9.42
N PRO A 391 14.95 0.03 8.80
CA PRO A 391 13.84 -0.82 8.36
C PRO A 391 14.30 -1.92 7.39
N GLY A 392 13.63 -3.08 7.40
CA GLY A 392 13.78 -4.09 6.36
C GLY A 392 13.00 -3.71 5.08
N PHE A 393 12.81 -4.66 4.15
CA PHE A 393 12.10 -4.42 2.88
C PHE A 393 10.61 -4.03 3.08
N GLY A 394 10.00 -4.38 4.21
CA GLY A 394 8.66 -3.89 4.57
C GLY A 394 8.62 -2.42 4.95
N GLY A 395 9.77 -1.82 5.21
CA GLY A 395 9.93 -0.40 5.52
C GLY A 395 9.50 -0.01 6.93
N GLY A 396 9.75 1.24 7.29
CA GLY A 396 9.17 1.88 8.47
C GLY A 396 7.68 2.19 8.30
N HIS A 397 7.24 2.35 7.06
CA HIS A 397 5.86 2.48 6.59
C HIS A 397 5.78 1.92 5.17
N ASN A 398 4.65 1.33 4.79
CA ASN A 398 4.46 0.72 3.48
C ASN A 398 3.23 1.32 2.78
N TRP A 399 2.56 0.55 1.93
CA TRP A 399 1.37 0.97 1.15
C TRP A 399 0.15 1.35 2.00
N ASN A 400 0.06 0.90 3.24
CA ASN A 400 -1.06 1.21 4.15
C ASN A 400 -1.16 2.72 4.37
N PRO A 401 -2.20 3.41 3.89
CA PRO A 401 -2.15 4.87 3.80
C PRO A 401 -2.11 5.56 5.17
N MET A 402 -1.26 6.57 5.30
CA MET A 402 -1.32 7.52 6.41
C MET A 402 -2.45 8.54 6.23
N SER A 403 -2.82 9.27 7.29
CA SER A 403 -3.77 10.39 7.23
C SER A 403 -3.20 11.64 7.90
N TYR A 404 -3.75 12.81 7.55
CA TYR A 404 -3.38 14.10 8.16
C TYR A 404 -4.62 14.85 8.62
N SER A 405 -4.58 15.40 9.82
CA SER A 405 -5.68 16.23 10.34
C SER A 405 -5.30 17.70 10.35
N PRO A 406 -5.97 18.55 9.60
CA PRO A 406 -5.77 20.00 9.68
C PRO A 406 -6.21 20.58 11.03
N ILE A 407 -6.99 19.83 11.84
CA ILE A 407 -7.44 20.26 13.16
C ILE A 407 -6.36 20.05 14.23
N THR A 408 -5.71 18.87 14.23
CA THR A 408 -4.64 18.56 15.20
C THR A 408 -3.26 18.97 14.71
N GLY A 409 -3.10 19.18 13.39
CA GLY A 409 -1.81 19.40 12.76
C GLY A 409 -0.92 18.15 12.70
N LEU A 410 -1.46 16.94 12.96
CA LEU A 410 -0.72 15.70 13.05
C LEU A 410 -0.92 14.81 11.82
N ALA A 411 0.15 14.14 11.40
CA ALA A 411 0.12 13.00 10.50
C ALA A 411 0.04 11.70 11.32
N TYR A 412 -0.83 10.77 10.87
CA TYR A 412 -1.01 9.48 11.55
C TYR A 412 -0.51 8.36 10.64
N ILE A 413 0.57 7.72 11.05
CA ILE A 413 1.34 6.79 10.24
C ILE A 413 1.14 5.36 10.76
N PRO A 414 0.76 4.39 9.90
CA PRO A 414 0.84 2.97 10.22
C PRO A 414 2.30 2.53 10.21
N ALA A 415 3.07 2.96 11.21
CA ALA A 415 4.50 2.75 11.31
C ALA A 415 4.85 1.36 11.84
N GLN A 416 6.06 0.90 11.56
CA GLN A 416 6.56 -0.39 12.03
C GLN A 416 8.07 -0.42 12.20
N GLU A 417 8.54 -1.17 13.18
CA GLU A 417 9.91 -1.65 13.27
C GLU A 417 9.96 -3.04 12.66
N GLN A 418 10.56 -3.15 11.50
CA GLN A 418 10.76 -4.41 10.79
C GLN A 418 12.24 -4.56 10.48
N TYR A 419 12.74 -5.78 10.65
CA TYR A 419 14.12 -6.14 10.42
C TYR A 419 14.22 -7.11 9.26
N GLU A 420 15.30 -7.02 8.49
CA GLU A 420 15.58 -7.93 7.39
C GLU A 420 17.02 -8.40 7.42
N VAL A 421 17.22 -9.70 7.19
CA VAL A 421 18.54 -10.33 7.03
C VAL A 421 18.82 -10.48 5.55
N ILE A 422 19.56 -9.54 4.99
CA ILE A 422 19.76 -9.42 3.55
C ILE A 422 21.23 -9.63 3.16
N SER A 423 21.45 -10.23 2.00
CA SER A 423 22.76 -10.34 1.33
C SER A 423 22.55 -10.45 -0.16
N ARG A 424 23.56 -10.14 -0.96
CA ARG A 424 23.53 -10.36 -2.41
C ARG A 424 24.20 -11.64 -2.82
N LYS A 425 23.86 -12.17 -3.99
CA LYS A 425 24.59 -13.25 -4.65
C LYS A 425 26.03 -12.81 -4.95
N ALA A 426 26.93 -13.78 -5.04
CA ALA A 426 28.30 -13.53 -5.48
C ALA A 426 28.33 -13.04 -6.93
N ASP A 427 29.42 -12.36 -7.29
CA ASP A 427 29.62 -11.90 -8.66
C ASP A 427 29.63 -13.09 -9.63
N GLY A 428 28.84 -12.99 -10.71
CA GLY A 428 28.66 -14.05 -11.70
C GLY A 428 27.59 -15.10 -11.36
N GLU A 429 27.08 -15.18 -10.14
CA GLU A 429 25.97 -16.09 -9.77
C GLU A 429 24.59 -15.53 -10.14
N PHE A 430 24.45 -14.21 -10.17
CA PHE A 430 23.20 -13.58 -10.57
C PHE A 430 23.07 -13.59 -12.10
N LYS A 431 21.95 -14.15 -12.59
CA LYS A 431 21.58 -14.09 -14.01
C LYS A 431 20.23 -13.42 -14.13
N PHE A 432 20.19 -12.33 -14.87
CA PHE A 432 18.95 -11.65 -15.17
C PHE A 432 18.10 -12.46 -16.16
N VAL A 433 16.83 -12.68 -15.81
CA VAL A 433 15.83 -13.27 -16.69
C VAL A 433 14.55 -12.45 -16.56
N LEU A 434 14.13 -11.81 -17.64
CA LEU A 434 12.91 -11.01 -17.67
C LEU A 434 11.69 -11.86 -17.25
N GLY A 435 10.89 -11.33 -16.33
CA GLY A 435 9.71 -12.03 -15.80
C GLY A 435 10.02 -13.01 -14.67
N GLN A 436 11.26 -13.07 -14.19
CA GLN A 436 11.66 -13.76 -12.96
C GLN A 436 12.11 -12.76 -11.89
N SER A 437 12.15 -13.20 -10.63
CA SER A 437 12.62 -12.34 -9.54
C SER A 437 14.02 -11.80 -9.78
N THR A 438 14.17 -10.48 -9.71
CA THR A 438 15.45 -9.77 -9.92
C THR A 438 16.03 -9.25 -8.61
N ASN A 439 15.56 -9.73 -7.45
CA ASN A 439 16.04 -9.24 -6.16
C ASN A 439 17.53 -9.51 -5.89
N GLY A 440 18.14 -10.45 -6.61
CA GLY A 440 19.58 -10.74 -6.52
C GLY A 440 20.08 -11.17 -5.14
N GLN A 441 19.17 -11.54 -4.24
CA GLN A 441 19.50 -11.93 -2.87
C GLN A 441 20.05 -13.36 -2.81
N ALA A 442 20.97 -13.61 -1.86
CA ALA A 442 21.51 -14.92 -1.54
C ALA A 442 20.85 -15.47 -0.28
N ILE A 443 19.91 -16.41 -0.43
CA ILE A 443 19.10 -16.92 0.68
C ILE A 443 19.82 -18.02 1.47
N GLY A 444 20.63 -18.84 0.82
CA GLY A 444 21.22 -20.05 1.41
C GLY A 444 22.60 -19.89 2.03
N ASN A 445 23.27 -18.75 1.87
CA ASN A 445 24.62 -18.52 2.40
C ASN A 445 24.60 -18.22 3.91
N TYR A 446 25.67 -18.58 4.63
CA TYR A 446 25.88 -18.33 6.06
C TYR A 446 24.69 -18.76 6.96
N PRO A 447 24.25 -20.04 6.94
CA PRO A 447 23.01 -20.47 7.57
C PRO A 447 22.96 -20.22 9.08
N GLU A 448 24.06 -20.41 9.81
CA GLU A 448 24.08 -20.20 11.27
C GLU A 448 23.96 -18.71 11.63
N LEU A 449 24.70 -17.83 10.93
CA LEU A 449 24.58 -16.39 11.12
C LEU A 449 23.16 -15.89 10.79
N ARG A 450 22.58 -16.38 9.69
CA ARG A 450 21.19 -16.04 9.34
C ARG A 450 20.20 -16.50 10.38
N LYS A 451 20.37 -17.68 10.95
CA LYS A 451 19.51 -18.19 12.02
C LYS A 451 19.53 -17.27 13.24
N GLU A 452 20.71 -16.83 13.67
CA GLU A 452 20.88 -15.90 14.79
C GLU A 452 20.21 -14.54 14.49
N LEU A 453 20.54 -13.94 13.34
CA LEU A 453 20.01 -12.64 12.95
C LEU A 453 18.49 -12.66 12.76
N ASN A 454 17.93 -13.73 12.16
CA ASN A 454 16.50 -13.91 12.02
C ASN A 454 15.78 -14.08 13.36
N ALA A 455 16.39 -14.76 14.32
CA ALA A 455 15.85 -14.86 15.68
C ALA A 455 15.79 -13.49 16.36
N TYR A 456 16.83 -12.68 16.20
CA TYR A 456 16.83 -11.30 16.69
C TYR A 456 15.69 -10.48 16.01
N ALA A 457 15.58 -10.53 14.69
CA ALA A 457 14.57 -9.83 13.92
C ALA A 457 13.16 -10.17 14.43
N GLN A 458 12.83 -11.45 14.52
CA GLN A 458 11.52 -11.93 14.95
C GLN A 458 11.13 -11.47 16.37
N ASN A 459 12.10 -11.35 17.27
CA ASN A 459 11.85 -10.95 18.66
C ASN A 459 11.72 -9.42 18.84
N ASN A 460 12.12 -8.63 17.86
CA ASN A 460 12.15 -7.17 17.97
C ASN A 460 11.16 -6.46 17.05
N GLU A 461 10.50 -7.17 16.13
CA GLU A 461 9.47 -6.58 15.25
C GLU A 461 8.28 -6.03 16.04
N LYS A 462 7.81 -4.84 15.68
CA LYS A 462 6.65 -4.17 16.29
C LYS A 462 5.89 -3.35 15.26
N GLY A 463 4.62 -3.10 15.54
CA GLY A 463 3.80 -2.15 14.80
C GLY A 463 3.41 -0.95 15.65
N TYR A 464 3.09 0.15 14.99
CA TYR A 464 2.67 1.39 15.65
C TYR A 464 1.54 2.09 14.89
N LEU A 465 0.62 2.69 15.64
CA LEU A 465 -0.11 3.86 15.17
C LEU A 465 0.65 5.06 15.71
N LEU A 466 1.41 5.71 14.84
CA LEU A 466 2.27 6.82 15.20
C LEU A 466 1.63 8.14 14.81
N ALA A 467 1.42 9.03 15.77
CA ALA A 467 1.06 10.43 15.51
C ALA A 467 2.32 11.28 15.47
N TRP A 468 2.57 11.90 14.33
CA TRP A 468 3.77 12.68 14.04
C TRP A 468 3.42 14.15 13.84
N ASP A 469 4.15 15.04 14.50
CA ASP A 469 4.06 16.48 14.29
C ASP A 469 5.02 16.90 13.16
N PRO A 470 4.51 17.22 11.96
CA PRO A 470 5.36 17.54 10.81
C PRO A 470 6.09 18.87 10.94
N VAL A 471 5.61 19.77 11.80
CA VAL A 471 6.25 21.07 12.06
C VAL A 471 7.44 20.90 13.03
N LYS A 472 7.22 20.15 14.13
CA LYS A 472 8.25 19.91 15.14
C LYS A 472 9.16 18.73 14.81
N GLN A 473 8.85 17.97 13.76
CA GLN A 473 9.56 16.75 13.35
C GLN A 473 9.78 15.78 14.53
N LYS A 474 8.69 15.50 15.25
CA LYS A 474 8.73 14.58 16.39
C LYS A 474 7.41 13.87 16.62
N GLU A 475 7.50 12.76 17.32
CA GLU A 475 6.34 12.03 17.80
C GLU A 475 5.51 12.88 18.77
N ALA A 476 4.18 12.89 18.56
CA ALA A 476 3.21 13.43 19.52
C ALA A 476 2.74 12.33 20.48
N PHE A 477 2.40 11.16 19.95
CA PHE A 477 2.08 9.94 20.70
C PHE A 477 2.17 8.71 19.80
N ARG A 478 2.21 7.51 20.40
CA ARG A 478 2.07 6.24 19.67
C ARG A 478 1.18 5.24 20.40
N VAL A 479 0.55 4.37 19.63
CA VAL A 479 -0.07 3.14 20.11
C VAL A 479 0.76 1.97 19.58
N THR A 480 1.26 1.11 20.46
CA THR A 480 2.12 -0.03 20.08
C THR A 480 1.28 -1.28 19.85
N TYR A 481 1.60 -2.02 18.79
CA TYR A 481 1.05 -3.31 18.45
C TYR A 481 2.12 -4.40 18.52
N PRO A 482 1.73 -5.65 18.80
CA PRO A 482 2.70 -6.75 18.98
C PRO A 482 3.47 -7.09 17.71
N LEU A 483 2.92 -6.80 16.52
CA LEU A 483 3.51 -7.12 15.22
C LEU A 483 3.29 -5.98 14.22
N PRO A 484 4.13 -5.87 13.18
CA PRO A 484 3.90 -5.00 12.03
C PRO A 484 2.66 -5.43 11.22
N GLY A 485 2.30 -4.64 10.18
CA GLY A 485 1.21 -4.99 9.24
C GLY A 485 -0.16 -4.51 9.68
N ASN A 486 -0.25 -3.38 10.39
CA ASN A 486 -1.51 -2.73 10.70
C ASN A 486 -2.04 -1.94 9.50
N GLY A 487 -3.36 -1.74 9.45
CA GLY A 487 -4.04 -1.10 8.34
C GLY A 487 -3.81 0.40 8.23
N GLY A 488 -4.24 0.97 7.10
CA GLY A 488 -4.23 2.41 6.89
C GLY A 488 -5.14 3.17 7.86
N THR A 489 -5.02 4.50 7.89
CA THR A 489 -5.69 5.38 8.85
C THR A 489 -6.75 6.26 8.21
N LEU A 490 -7.76 6.62 9.00
CA LEU A 490 -8.76 7.65 8.76
C LEU A 490 -8.79 8.56 9.97
N VAL A 491 -8.80 9.88 9.77
CA VAL A 491 -9.03 10.86 10.83
C VAL A 491 -10.27 11.70 10.55
N THR A 492 -11.02 12.11 11.58
CA THR A 492 -12.27 12.85 11.41
C THR A 492 -12.33 14.12 12.27
N ALA A 493 -13.17 15.08 11.86
CA ALA A 493 -13.49 16.26 12.66
C ALA A 493 -14.23 15.93 13.97
N GLY A 494 -14.71 14.70 14.13
CA GLY A 494 -15.25 14.17 15.39
C GLY A 494 -14.21 13.76 16.42
N ASN A 495 -12.93 14.11 16.19
CA ASN A 495 -11.77 13.72 17.01
C ASN A 495 -11.55 12.21 17.06
N LEU A 496 -11.81 11.51 15.93
CA LEU A 496 -11.63 10.08 15.80
C LEU A 496 -10.46 9.76 14.88
N LEU A 497 -9.64 8.82 15.28
CA LEU A 497 -8.59 8.18 14.51
C LEU A 497 -8.90 6.69 14.40
N VAL A 498 -9.19 6.22 13.19
CA VAL A 498 -9.68 4.86 12.92
C VAL A 498 -8.60 4.06 12.20
N GLN A 499 -8.32 2.86 12.70
CA GLN A 499 -7.32 1.96 12.10
C GLN A 499 -7.74 0.49 12.21
N GLY A 500 -7.48 -0.27 11.16
CA GLY A 500 -7.47 -1.73 11.23
C GLY A 500 -6.20 -2.24 11.91
N THR A 501 -6.31 -3.26 12.74
CA THR A 501 -5.14 -3.81 13.46
C THR A 501 -4.80 -5.22 13.00
N ILE A 502 -3.54 -5.59 13.14
CA ILE A 502 -3.03 -6.93 12.87
C ILE A 502 -3.78 -8.02 13.68
N ASN A 503 -4.35 -7.65 14.83
CA ASN A 503 -5.16 -8.53 15.67
C ASN A 503 -6.56 -8.84 15.11
N LYS A 504 -6.83 -8.49 13.84
CA LYS A 504 -8.14 -8.65 13.18
C LYS A 504 -9.24 -7.84 13.87
N THR A 505 -8.92 -6.63 14.33
CA THR A 505 -9.90 -5.70 14.90
C THR A 505 -9.93 -4.40 14.13
N LEU A 506 -11.08 -3.72 14.09
CA LEU A 506 -11.17 -2.31 13.77
C LEU A 506 -11.16 -1.56 15.10
N ALA A 507 -10.22 -0.64 15.28
CA ALA A 507 -10.04 0.14 16.49
C ALA A 507 -10.19 1.64 16.22
N ILE A 508 -10.73 2.36 17.20
CA ILE A 508 -10.94 3.80 17.15
C ILE A 508 -10.32 4.45 18.37
N TYR A 509 -9.51 5.45 18.12
CA TYR A 509 -8.77 6.22 19.12
C TYR A 509 -9.17 7.69 19.06
N ARG A 510 -8.85 8.45 20.10
CA ARG A 510 -8.86 9.91 20.02
C ARG A 510 -7.72 10.39 19.13
N ALA A 511 -8.04 11.29 18.20
CA ALA A 511 -7.03 11.83 17.29
C ALA A 511 -6.01 12.74 17.99
N ASP A 512 -6.38 13.38 19.10
CA ASP A 512 -5.54 14.32 19.83
C ASP A 512 -4.51 13.68 20.78
N ASN A 513 -4.74 12.42 21.23
CA ASN A 513 -3.89 11.81 22.25
C ASN A 513 -3.75 10.28 22.20
N GLY A 514 -4.36 9.60 21.23
CA GLY A 514 -4.25 8.15 21.06
C GLY A 514 -5.04 7.29 22.06
N GLN A 515 -5.87 7.88 22.92
CA GLN A 515 -6.72 7.11 23.83
C GLN A 515 -7.69 6.20 23.06
N LYS A 516 -7.65 4.91 23.31
CA LYS A 516 -8.61 3.96 22.69
C LYS A 516 -10.02 4.20 23.19
N LEU A 517 -10.96 4.39 22.26
CA LEU A 517 -12.38 4.68 22.53
C LEU A 517 -13.28 3.49 22.28
N TRP A 518 -12.98 2.71 21.24
CA TRP A 518 -13.81 1.61 20.76
C TRP A 518 -12.98 0.60 19.96
N GLU A 519 -13.38 -0.65 19.96
CA GLU A 519 -12.81 -1.67 19.10
C GLU A 519 -13.81 -2.82 18.87
N MET A 520 -13.72 -3.48 17.71
CA MET A 520 -14.53 -4.63 17.35
C MET A 520 -13.71 -5.67 16.58
N PRO A 521 -13.76 -6.98 16.92
CA PRO A 521 -13.20 -8.05 16.11
C PRO A 521 -13.93 -8.17 14.77
N VAL A 522 -13.18 -8.26 13.67
CA VAL A 522 -13.73 -8.28 12.30
C VAL A 522 -13.30 -9.50 11.48
N GLN A 523 -12.74 -10.51 12.14
CA GLN A 523 -12.42 -11.86 11.63
C GLN A 523 -11.28 -11.93 10.60
N SER A 524 -10.93 -10.85 9.91
CA SER A 524 -9.78 -10.72 9.02
C SER A 524 -9.09 -9.38 9.28
N VAL A 525 -7.83 -9.21 8.86
CA VAL A 525 -7.12 -7.95 9.06
C VAL A 525 -7.70 -6.87 8.14
N PRO A 526 -8.19 -5.74 8.66
CA PRO A 526 -8.58 -4.60 7.87
C PRO A 526 -7.31 -3.81 7.49
N ALA A 527 -6.59 -4.25 6.46
CA ALA A 527 -5.33 -3.64 6.04
C ALA A 527 -5.53 -2.37 5.19
N ALA A 528 -6.65 -2.27 4.48
CA ALA A 528 -7.06 -1.06 3.77
C ALA A 528 -7.34 0.09 4.75
N ALA A 529 -7.27 1.34 4.29
CA ALA A 529 -7.68 2.47 5.11
C ALA A 529 -9.21 2.54 5.23
N PRO A 530 -9.74 2.88 6.42
CA PRO A 530 -11.15 3.21 6.57
C PRO A 530 -11.51 4.52 5.87
N MET A 531 -12.80 4.72 5.59
CA MET A 531 -13.36 5.97 5.11
C MET A 531 -14.62 6.35 5.89
N SER A 532 -15.08 7.62 5.79
CA SER A 532 -16.32 8.07 6.40
C SER A 532 -17.15 8.90 5.43
N TYR A 533 -18.44 8.62 5.36
CA TYR A 533 -19.40 9.29 4.48
C TYR A 533 -20.74 9.52 5.18
N GLU A 534 -21.60 10.37 4.61
CA GLU A 534 -22.95 10.61 5.11
C GLU A 534 -23.99 10.39 4.00
N VAL A 535 -25.08 9.70 4.32
CA VAL A 535 -26.25 9.54 3.44
C VAL A 535 -27.50 9.79 4.24
N LYS A 536 -28.39 10.66 3.72
CA LYS A 536 -29.66 11.01 4.36
C LYS A 536 -29.51 11.43 5.84
N GLY A 537 -28.47 12.23 6.14
CA GLY A 537 -28.20 12.76 7.48
C GLY A 537 -27.61 11.73 8.45
N LYS A 538 -27.21 10.54 7.99
CA LYS A 538 -26.62 9.49 8.80
C LYS A 538 -25.17 9.28 8.36
N GLN A 539 -24.24 9.38 9.31
CA GLN A 539 -22.81 9.15 9.09
C GLN A 539 -22.48 7.67 9.23
N TYR A 540 -21.61 7.21 8.35
CA TYR A 540 -21.06 5.84 8.33
C TYR A 540 -19.54 5.85 8.34
N ILE A 541 -18.95 4.76 8.83
CA ILE A 541 -17.53 4.42 8.68
C ILE A 541 -17.46 3.09 7.96
N ALA A 542 -16.67 3.01 6.88
CA ALA A 542 -16.52 1.80 6.07
C ALA A 542 -15.06 1.38 5.95
N VAL A 543 -14.82 0.06 5.87
CA VAL A 543 -13.48 -0.51 5.65
C VAL A 543 -13.56 -1.89 5.01
N ASN A 544 -12.60 -2.18 4.12
CA ASN A 544 -12.35 -3.54 3.66
C ASN A 544 -11.50 -4.32 4.68
N ALA A 545 -11.93 -5.53 5.03
CA ALA A 545 -11.19 -6.46 5.87
C ALA A 545 -10.94 -7.75 5.08
N GLY A 546 -9.68 -8.09 4.81
CA GLY A 546 -9.39 -9.22 3.92
C GLY A 546 -7.90 -9.40 3.64
N TRP A 547 -7.04 -9.25 4.64
CA TRP A 547 -5.61 -9.45 4.44
C TRP A 547 -5.09 -10.60 5.31
N ASN A 548 -4.66 -11.68 4.65
CA ASN A 548 -4.09 -12.86 5.29
C ASN A 548 -2.64 -13.00 4.82
N SER A 549 -1.69 -12.68 5.68
CA SER A 549 -0.26 -12.78 5.41
C SER A 549 0.44 -13.73 6.37
N ALA A 550 1.68 -14.08 6.07
CA ALA A 550 2.53 -14.84 6.98
C ALA A 550 2.72 -14.15 8.35
N ILE A 551 2.64 -12.83 8.40
CA ILE A 551 2.72 -12.05 9.66
C ILE A 551 1.51 -12.38 10.55
N VAL A 552 0.30 -12.48 9.97
CA VAL A 552 -0.91 -12.84 10.73
C VAL A 552 -0.80 -14.24 11.33
N ALA A 553 -0.14 -15.17 10.62
CA ALA A 553 0.07 -16.51 11.13
C ALA A 553 0.99 -16.56 12.35
N LYS A 554 1.89 -15.57 12.55
CA LYS A 554 2.69 -15.43 13.79
C LYS A 554 1.83 -15.19 15.04
N LEU A 555 0.58 -14.74 14.88
CA LEU A 555 -0.38 -14.59 15.99
C LEU A 555 -1.07 -15.91 16.37
N SER A 556 -0.83 -16.96 15.61
CA SER A 556 -1.39 -18.29 15.90
C SER A 556 -0.64 -18.94 17.04
N THR A 557 -1.40 -19.43 18.05
CA THR A 557 -0.87 -20.26 19.12
C THR A 557 -1.61 -21.61 19.13
N PRO A 558 -1.11 -22.65 19.81
CA PRO A 558 -1.86 -23.90 19.97
C PRO A 558 -3.26 -23.70 20.53
N GLU A 559 -3.46 -22.71 21.43
CA GLU A 559 -4.75 -22.36 22.05
C GLU A 559 -5.64 -21.53 21.12
N LYS A 560 -5.01 -20.76 20.20
CA LYS A 560 -5.69 -19.92 19.20
C LYS A 560 -5.09 -20.20 17.82
N PRO A 561 -5.38 -21.37 17.24
CA PRO A 561 -4.90 -21.69 15.91
C PRO A 561 -5.47 -20.72 14.88
N PHE A 562 -4.73 -20.55 13.78
CA PHE A 562 -5.07 -19.60 12.73
C PHE A 562 -6.40 -19.96 12.07
N SER A 563 -7.27 -18.99 11.85
CA SER A 563 -8.48 -19.13 11.05
C SER A 563 -8.44 -18.19 9.85
N PHE A 564 -8.79 -18.71 8.68
CA PHE A 564 -8.93 -17.94 7.46
C PHE A 564 -10.38 -17.48 7.33
N ALA A 565 -10.62 -16.18 7.40
CA ALA A 565 -11.90 -15.58 7.08
C ALA A 565 -11.91 -15.07 5.65
N GLU A 566 -13.06 -15.18 4.99
CA GLU A 566 -13.32 -14.52 3.72
C GLU A 566 -13.25 -13.00 3.87
N ALA A 567 -12.81 -12.32 2.81
CA ALA A 567 -12.73 -10.86 2.82
C ALA A 567 -14.14 -10.24 2.80
N ARG A 568 -14.30 -9.12 3.51
CA ARG A 568 -15.57 -8.40 3.63
C ARG A 568 -15.39 -6.90 3.55
N LEU A 569 -16.39 -6.25 2.95
CA LEU A 569 -16.63 -4.83 3.14
C LEU A 569 -17.53 -4.66 4.37
N LEU A 570 -17.07 -3.87 5.34
CA LEU A 570 -17.75 -3.64 6.62
C LEU A 570 -18.16 -2.18 6.72
N VAL A 571 -19.39 -1.91 7.12
CA VAL A 571 -19.94 -0.56 7.27
C VAL A 571 -20.60 -0.41 8.62
N PHE A 572 -20.24 0.63 9.34
CA PHE A 572 -20.64 0.91 10.72
C PHE A 572 -21.44 2.19 10.84
N SER A 573 -22.39 2.24 11.75
CA SER A 573 -23.15 3.44 12.14
C SER A 573 -23.58 3.34 13.61
N LEU A 574 -24.02 4.46 14.21
CA LEU A 574 -24.46 4.50 15.62
C LEU A 574 -25.71 3.64 15.88
N ASP A 575 -26.55 3.44 14.89
CA ASP A 575 -27.80 2.67 14.97
C ASP A 575 -27.74 1.35 14.19
N GLY A 576 -26.53 0.87 13.86
CA GLY A 576 -26.31 -0.41 13.18
C GLY A 576 -26.96 -1.59 13.93
N LYS A 577 -27.46 -2.58 13.16
CA LYS A 577 -28.17 -3.76 13.69
C LYS A 577 -27.66 -5.07 13.13
N ASP A 578 -26.71 -5.00 12.19
CA ASP A 578 -26.15 -6.19 11.54
C ASP A 578 -25.15 -6.92 12.45
N LYS A 579 -24.89 -8.19 12.13
CA LYS A 579 -23.96 -9.06 12.85
C LYS A 579 -23.13 -9.84 11.85
N LEU A 580 -21.85 -9.96 12.12
CA LEU A 580 -21.01 -10.87 11.35
C LEU A 580 -21.47 -12.33 11.53
N PRO A 581 -21.35 -13.17 10.51
CA PRO A 581 -21.54 -14.60 10.66
C PRO A 581 -20.55 -15.17 11.71
N PRO A 582 -20.80 -16.38 12.23
CA PRO A 582 -19.83 -17.03 13.11
C PRO A 582 -18.42 -17.04 12.49
N ALA A 583 -17.41 -16.79 13.32
CA ALA A 583 -16.03 -16.87 12.85
C ALA A 583 -15.76 -18.29 12.30
N PRO A 584 -14.99 -18.42 11.21
CA PRO A 584 -14.60 -19.74 10.72
C PRO A 584 -13.94 -20.54 11.83
N ALA A 585 -14.24 -21.84 11.89
CA ALA A 585 -13.57 -22.73 12.81
C ALA A 585 -12.05 -22.68 12.56
N SER A 586 -11.28 -22.64 13.64
CA SER A 586 -9.83 -22.79 13.53
C SER A 586 -9.51 -24.19 13.02
N SER A 587 -8.67 -24.28 11.99
CA SER A 587 -8.13 -25.56 11.51
C SER A 587 -6.89 -25.93 12.34
N SER A 588 -6.74 -27.20 12.65
CA SER A 588 -5.46 -27.78 13.11
C SER A 588 -4.71 -28.34 11.92
N ILE A 589 -3.40 -28.40 12.02
CA ILE A 589 -2.59 -29.14 11.04
C ILE A 589 -3.02 -30.62 11.13
N GLU A 590 -3.46 -31.19 10.01
CA GLU A 590 -3.73 -32.61 9.91
C GLU A 590 -2.43 -33.40 10.03
N PRO A 591 -2.42 -34.68 10.46
CA PRO A 591 -1.23 -35.48 10.48
C PRO A 591 -0.55 -35.45 9.11
N PRO A 592 0.65 -34.86 8.96
CA PRO A 592 1.35 -34.85 7.70
C PRO A 592 1.88 -36.26 7.37
N PRO A 593 2.29 -36.51 6.11
CA PRO A 593 2.98 -37.78 5.79
C PRO A 593 4.09 -38.04 6.78
N SER A 594 4.11 -39.28 7.35
CA SER A 594 5.01 -39.65 8.43
C SER A 594 6.46 -39.96 7.95
N GLU A 595 6.64 -40.11 6.66
CA GLU A 595 7.96 -40.39 6.05
C GLU A 595 8.91 -39.23 6.28
N GLN A 596 10.07 -39.50 6.86
CA GLN A 596 11.11 -38.51 7.09
C GLN A 596 11.71 -38.06 5.76
N GLN A 597 11.72 -36.77 5.50
CA GLN A 597 12.21 -36.21 4.26
C GLN A 597 13.76 -36.11 4.27
N PRO A 598 14.44 -36.47 3.17
CA PRO A 598 15.90 -36.31 3.06
C PRO A 598 16.29 -34.83 3.23
N ILE A 599 17.23 -34.53 4.12
CA ILE A 599 17.60 -33.15 4.48
C ILE A 599 18.07 -32.34 3.28
N GLU A 600 18.76 -32.94 2.32
CA GLU A 600 19.21 -32.25 1.11
C GLU A 600 18.04 -31.92 0.18
N ALA A 601 17.00 -32.77 0.11
CA ALA A 601 15.78 -32.48 -0.63
C ALA A 601 15.01 -31.34 0.05
N VAL A 602 14.95 -31.33 1.38
CA VAL A 602 14.29 -30.22 2.14
C VAL A 602 15.00 -28.90 1.90
N LYS A 603 16.33 -28.86 1.96
CA LYS A 603 17.09 -27.61 1.71
C LYS A 603 16.92 -27.11 0.27
N ALA A 604 17.06 -28.00 -0.71
CA ALA A 604 16.83 -27.63 -2.11
C ALA A 604 15.39 -27.18 -2.35
N GLY A 605 14.43 -27.89 -1.75
CA GLY A 605 13.01 -27.55 -1.79
C GLY A 605 12.70 -26.20 -1.16
N GLN A 606 13.36 -25.80 -0.08
CA GLN A 606 13.22 -24.49 0.54
C GLN A 606 13.59 -23.35 -0.42
N VAL A 607 14.70 -23.49 -1.14
CA VAL A 607 15.15 -22.49 -2.13
C VAL A 607 14.12 -22.36 -3.24
N LEU A 608 13.72 -23.48 -3.85
CA LEU A 608 12.71 -23.52 -4.92
C LEU A 608 11.34 -23.01 -4.46
N TYR A 609 10.94 -23.36 -3.24
CA TYR A 609 9.71 -22.86 -2.62
C TYR A 609 9.75 -21.35 -2.48
N THR A 610 10.84 -20.81 -1.97
CA THR A 610 10.99 -19.36 -1.77
C THR A 610 10.93 -18.61 -3.10
N GLU A 611 11.53 -19.17 -4.15
CA GLU A 611 11.53 -18.57 -5.49
C GLU A 611 10.17 -18.62 -6.18
N HIS A 612 9.43 -19.74 -6.06
CA HIS A 612 8.25 -19.97 -6.89
C HIS A 612 6.92 -20.00 -6.15
N CYS A 613 6.91 -20.23 -4.84
CA CYS A 613 5.69 -20.52 -4.08
C CYS A 613 5.40 -19.51 -2.97
N ALA A 614 6.45 -18.97 -2.31
CA ALA A 614 6.33 -18.16 -1.11
C ALA A 614 5.52 -16.86 -1.32
N ILE A 615 5.58 -16.29 -2.53
CA ILE A 615 4.82 -15.09 -2.89
C ILE A 615 3.29 -15.25 -2.68
N CYS A 616 2.77 -16.45 -2.92
CA CYS A 616 1.35 -16.75 -2.74
C CYS A 616 1.05 -17.48 -1.43
N HIS A 617 1.97 -18.38 -1.00
CA HIS A 617 1.74 -19.28 0.12
C HIS A 617 2.46 -18.84 1.42
N GLY A 618 3.09 -17.66 1.40
CA GLY A 618 3.81 -17.12 2.54
C GLY A 618 5.19 -17.72 2.74
N GLN A 619 6.05 -17.01 3.44
CA GLN A 619 7.36 -17.50 3.81
C GLN A 619 7.25 -18.74 4.73
N ASN A 620 8.14 -19.68 4.57
CA ASN A 620 8.17 -20.91 5.38
C ASN A 620 6.90 -21.77 5.29
N ALA A 621 6.17 -21.71 4.17
CA ALA A 621 4.90 -22.41 3.94
C ALA A 621 3.77 -21.98 4.90
N VAL A 622 3.90 -20.79 5.51
CA VAL A 622 3.01 -20.28 6.55
C VAL A 622 2.17 -19.12 6.04
N GLY A 623 0.85 -19.21 6.17
CA GLY A 623 -0.09 -18.14 5.82
C GLY A 623 -0.36 -18.03 4.32
N GLY A 624 -0.40 -16.80 3.81
CA GLY A 624 -0.72 -16.52 2.41
C GLY A 624 -2.14 -16.90 2.01
N VAL A 625 -2.33 -17.22 0.74
CA VAL A 625 -3.64 -17.61 0.18
C VAL A 625 -4.13 -18.94 0.76
N LYS A 626 -3.21 -19.84 0.98
CA LYS A 626 -3.41 -21.13 1.62
C LYS A 626 -2.11 -21.50 2.35
N ASP A 627 -2.20 -21.66 3.64
CA ASP A 627 -1.09 -22.18 4.45
C ASP A 627 -0.89 -23.65 4.12
N LEU A 628 0.28 -23.99 3.56
CA LEU A 628 0.53 -25.32 3.05
C LEU A 628 0.82 -26.35 4.13
N ARG A 629 1.04 -25.94 5.38
CA ARG A 629 1.14 -26.86 6.52
C ARG A 629 -0.20 -27.57 6.80
N TYR A 630 -1.33 -27.02 6.34
CA TYR A 630 -2.67 -27.56 6.47
C TYR A 630 -3.14 -28.33 5.24
N LEU A 631 -2.21 -28.92 4.47
CA LEU A 631 -2.59 -29.82 3.39
C LEU A 631 -3.14 -31.12 3.97
N SER A 632 -4.28 -31.56 3.43
CA SER A 632 -4.82 -32.89 3.74
C SER A 632 -4.03 -33.99 3.04
N GLU A 633 -4.16 -35.23 3.49
CA GLU A 633 -3.56 -36.40 2.84
C GLU A 633 -3.89 -36.46 1.33
N ASP A 634 -5.15 -36.20 0.95
CA ASP A 634 -5.58 -36.11 -0.44
C ASP A 634 -4.78 -35.07 -1.23
N LYS A 635 -4.52 -33.88 -0.64
CA LYS A 635 -3.77 -32.82 -1.31
C LYS A 635 -2.27 -33.16 -1.41
N HIS A 636 -1.72 -33.83 -0.43
CA HIS A 636 -0.36 -34.39 -0.54
C HIS A 636 -0.28 -35.42 -1.67
N GLY A 637 -1.25 -36.32 -1.80
CA GLY A 637 -1.33 -37.29 -2.91
C GLY A 637 -1.50 -36.64 -4.29
N GLN A 638 -2.18 -35.50 -4.36
CA GLN A 638 -2.40 -34.75 -5.60
C GLN A 638 -1.35 -33.67 -5.89
N PHE A 639 -0.28 -33.57 -5.09
CA PHE A 639 0.65 -32.44 -5.13
C PHE A 639 1.19 -32.16 -6.54
N PHE A 640 1.64 -33.18 -7.25
CA PHE A 640 2.15 -33.03 -8.63
C PHE A 640 1.06 -32.61 -9.63
N ASN A 641 -0.14 -33.15 -9.49
CA ASN A 641 -1.28 -32.75 -10.34
C ASN A 641 -1.66 -31.28 -10.07
N ILE A 642 -1.51 -30.81 -8.84
CA ILE A 642 -1.76 -29.40 -8.50
C ILE A 642 -0.64 -28.55 -9.08
N VAL A 643 0.63 -28.83 -8.73
CA VAL A 643 1.77 -27.95 -9.05
C VAL A 643 2.12 -28.01 -10.54
N LEU A 644 2.18 -29.19 -11.14
CA LEU A 644 2.56 -29.34 -12.54
C LEU A 644 1.33 -29.44 -13.47
N GLY A 645 0.29 -30.15 -13.05
CA GLY A 645 -0.92 -30.36 -13.85
C GLY A 645 -1.89 -29.17 -13.82
N GLY A 646 -1.81 -28.30 -12.81
CA GLY A 646 -2.67 -27.11 -12.72
C GLY A 646 -4.16 -27.41 -12.48
N ILE A 647 -4.50 -28.54 -11.82
CA ILE A 647 -5.91 -28.94 -11.60
C ILE A 647 -6.70 -27.93 -10.75
N LEU A 648 -6.02 -27.05 -10.00
CA LEU A 648 -6.64 -25.97 -9.22
C LEU A 648 -6.58 -24.61 -9.93
N LYS A 649 -6.31 -24.56 -11.24
CA LYS A 649 -6.19 -23.32 -11.99
C LYS A 649 -7.45 -22.43 -11.86
N LYS A 650 -8.64 -23.01 -11.83
CA LYS A 650 -9.91 -22.27 -11.63
C LYS A 650 -9.97 -21.58 -10.26
N GLY A 651 -9.28 -22.12 -9.24
CA GLY A 651 -9.14 -21.52 -7.92
C GLY A 651 -7.94 -20.56 -7.77
N GLY A 652 -7.23 -20.24 -8.87
CA GLY A 652 -6.11 -19.32 -8.90
C GLY A 652 -4.75 -19.96 -8.63
N MET A 653 -4.64 -21.29 -8.47
CA MET A 653 -3.37 -22.03 -8.42
C MET A 653 -2.99 -22.51 -9.80
N GLN A 654 -1.98 -21.90 -10.40
CA GLN A 654 -1.55 -22.22 -11.77
C GLN A 654 -0.68 -23.47 -11.83
N SER A 655 -0.48 -23.96 -13.07
CA SER A 655 0.61 -24.90 -13.37
C SER A 655 1.97 -24.18 -13.32
N PHE A 656 2.96 -24.86 -12.80
CA PHE A 656 4.36 -24.45 -12.78
C PHE A 656 5.25 -25.39 -13.63
N ALA A 657 4.66 -26.20 -14.50
CA ALA A 657 5.41 -27.12 -15.37
C ALA A 657 6.42 -26.42 -16.30
N ASP A 658 6.21 -25.13 -16.57
CA ASP A 658 7.13 -24.27 -17.32
C ASP A 658 8.27 -23.69 -16.50
N LYS A 659 8.28 -23.88 -15.17
CA LYS A 659 9.23 -23.28 -14.22
C LYS A 659 9.99 -24.33 -13.40
N VAL A 660 9.37 -25.43 -13.05
CA VAL A 660 9.95 -26.46 -12.20
C VAL A 660 9.79 -27.84 -12.85
N THR A 661 10.84 -28.64 -12.79
CA THR A 661 10.80 -30.03 -13.20
C THR A 661 10.05 -30.89 -12.19
N LYS A 662 9.76 -32.16 -12.54
CA LYS A 662 9.13 -33.10 -11.62
C LYS A 662 9.99 -33.34 -10.36
N ASP A 663 11.32 -33.43 -10.51
CA ASP A 663 12.23 -33.62 -9.38
C ASP A 663 12.30 -32.39 -8.48
N GLN A 664 12.31 -31.20 -9.05
CA GLN A 664 12.21 -29.94 -8.30
C GLN A 664 10.86 -29.82 -7.57
N ALA A 665 9.76 -30.22 -8.19
CA ALA A 665 8.45 -30.28 -7.52
C ALA A 665 8.46 -31.30 -6.35
N ALA A 666 9.17 -32.42 -6.47
CA ALA A 666 9.37 -33.38 -5.37
C ALA A 666 10.17 -32.77 -4.21
N GLN A 667 11.21 -32.00 -4.50
CA GLN A 667 11.97 -31.27 -3.48
C GLN A 667 11.12 -30.23 -2.75
N ILE A 668 10.31 -29.46 -3.51
CA ILE A 668 9.34 -28.51 -2.91
C ILE A 668 8.35 -29.25 -2.01
N HIS A 669 7.83 -30.41 -2.44
CA HIS A 669 6.93 -31.23 -1.64
C HIS A 669 7.58 -31.73 -0.35
N SER A 670 8.84 -32.21 -0.42
CA SER A 670 9.61 -32.59 0.77
C SER A 670 9.76 -31.45 1.77
N TYR A 671 10.02 -30.24 1.30
CA TYR A 671 10.07 -29.06 2.15
C TYR A 671 8.71 -28.77 2.81
N VAL A 672 7.61 -28.81 2.06
CA VAL A 672 6.25 -28.57 2.61
C VAL A 672 5.88 -29.61 3.66
N ILE A 673 6.17 -30.89 3.40
CA ILE A 673 5.96 -31.98 4.38
C ILE A 673 6.79 -31.74 5.65
N ASN A 674 8.08 -31.42 5.50
CA ASN A 674 8.96 -31.15 6.65
C ASN A 674 8.42 -29.97 7.49
N ARG A 675 7.97 -28.90 6.85
CA ARG A 675 7.36 -27.75 7.55
C ARG A 675 6.09 -28.15 8.34
N ALA A 676 5.26 -28.99 7.74
CA ALA A 676 4.06 -29.49 8.41
C ALA A 676 4.44 -30.42 9.60
N GLN A 677 5.45 -31.28 9.46
CA GLN A 677 5.95 -32.16 10.52
C GLN A 677 6.52 -31.38 11.71
N GLU A 678 7.30 -30.31 11.45
CA GLU A 678 7.87 -29.47 12.50
C GLU A 678 6.79 -28.77 13.36
N ASP A 679 5.69 -28.35 12.75
CA ASP A 679 4.63 -27.58 13.39
C ASP A 679 3.42 -28.43 13.81
N TRP A 680 3.36 -29.71 13.41
CA TRP A 680 2.28 -30.61 13.80
C TRP A 680 2.44 -31.08 15.25
N GLN A 681 1.33 -30.99 16.01
CA GLN A 681 1.26 -31.52 17.36
C GLN A 681 0.21 -32.63 17.43
N PRO A 682 0.58 -33.85 17.83
CA PRO A 682 -0.39 -34.91 18.09
C PRO A 682 -1.44 -34.49 19.11
N ASP A 683 -2.66 -35.04 19.02
CA ASP A 683 -3.79 -34.64 19.87
C ASP A 683 -3.51 -34.79 21.37
N PHE A 684 -2.68 -35.77 21.77
CA PHE A 684 -2.30 -35.97 23.16
C PHE A 684 -1.35 -34.90 23.72
N MET A 685 -0.68 -34.13 22.86
CA MET A 685 0.18 -32.99 23.21
C MET A 685 -0.57 -31.65 23.19
N LYS A 686 -1.77 -31.64 22.63
CA LYS A 686 -2.56 -30.40 22.58
C LYS A 686 -3.10 -30.05 23.98
N PRO A 687 -3.07 -28.78 24.40
CA PRO A 687 -3.69 -28.34 25.64
C PRO A 687 -5.18 -28.75 25.65
N LYS A 688 -5.64 -29.40 26.72
CA LYS A 688 -7.05 -29.73 26.85
C LYS A 688 -7.85 -28.41 26.88
N ARG A 689 -8.80 -28.25 25.97
CA ARG A 689 -9.74 -27.12 26.00
C ARG A 689 -10.48 -27.14 27.34
N LYS A 690 -10.30 -26.08 28.15
CA LYS A 690 -11.12 -25.84 29.36
C LYS A 690 -12.44 -25.22 28.97
#